data_4492ec77346c74a00beac326f785cf82
#
_entry.id   4492ec77346c74a00beac326f785cf82
#
_cell.length_a   1.000
_cell.length_b   1.000
_cell.length_c   1.000
_cell.angle_alpha   90.00
_cell.angle_beta   90.00
_cell.angle_gamma   90.00
#
_symmetry.space_group_name_H-M   'P 1'
#
loop_
_entity.id
_entity.type
_entity.pdbx_description
1 polymer ?
#
loop_
_entity_poly.entity_id
_entity_poly.type
_entity_poly.pdbx_seq_one_letter_code
_entity_poly.pdbx_strand_id
1 'polypeptide(L)'
;MDRGRRFVSYRAIEEAWLDDILATMEDGVGCFMVEAAWVLRHYLERHPEHANALRGYAQAGRFELLGSGENIIDVNMVHGELMARNLILGTLWGEHVLGVRPTTGWHGDGFGSSAQMPQVLRECGYQWIPAISYSHPDAPYWRGLDGATVLFNIPERFTETSGSHASCFRKHPPCPACQGHGCAICQDRGFDPNRAELDNPPMARTAAAAIVCGLWGEEILPGERVTAAIAALNATNGELHFRHGVYRDLYPFLAQELAQVDAPPAELVSSRVENNPTQCGCWVSRIRCKQEHRKTEHLVLAAEVWDTLLNAGAQADTLRTLWKTLTFSAFHDAITATHIDAAHEELMDLLGAVQHTATQLLSDACTRHVDHAITSVTLFNHHAFPSSAPVTVTVPGDWAGARVTAGDMALPVFETLNDGEVTLVTFAAPSVPGLGATTVTLSPAPARQTPVHDHTITHAGYTIDAGEHGITRIAVEELGAVVDGRDFLFGELVLEVDEGDPWGTRTYNHDRERCAPFTTLTGIEALGDSVVLRYAGAHPVNFQPFSLNAKITYLDWTQNFILRTGIPWLEVETTVGWYTQDYRLRLAFPSATRANRGVYEIPYGVLERDRYEATGTHLGAANGDWPAIHWAGIQTPGYTFAVFNQGTPSYRVEDGTVLVSVLRSPVAPCCLLEPASYVAHNYYGMMDNGTHTFHHALYLGAGDWRDNAVVRQAAIFNCGLTVVPGALSSSLPEWKLQAAHTLLSTIKPAEDGRGIVVRLVEHAGRPEIVRLRVPATLTSAVTANLLEDPLVPLTRDGDDLLVPMGAWKIVTVRIA
;
A
#
# COMPACT_ATOMS: atom_id res chain seq x y z
N MET A 1 9.66 20.09 0.56
CA MET A 1 10.50 20.00 -0.67
C MET A 1 11.85 20.60 -0.41
N ASP A 2 12.91 19.83 -0.66
CA ASP A 2 14.26 20.32 -0.40
C ASP A 2 14.70 21.30 -1.51
N ARG A 3 14.56 22.60 -1.32
CA ARG A 3 15.06 23.63 -2.23
C ARG A 3 16.60 23.67 -2.27
N GLY A 4 17.26 22.55 -2.62
CA GLY A 4 18.69 22.45 -2.78
C GLY A 4 19.47 22.12 -1.50
N ARG A 5 18.81 21.64 -0.47
CA ARG A 5 19.47 21.18 0.76
C ARG A 5 19.59 19.67 0.75
N ARG A 6 20.71 19.15 1.23
CA ARG A 6 20.89 17.71 1.40
C ARG A 6 19.95 17.22 2.51
N PHE A 7 19.46 15.97 2.40
CA PHE A 7 18.57 15.32 3.37
C PHE A 7 19.01 15.47 4.84
N VAL A 8 20.32 15.39 5.10
CA VAL A 8 20.91 15.60 6.44
C VAL A 8 20.64 17.03 6.98
N SER A 9 20.57 18.04 6.12
CA SER A 9 20.27 19.42 6.54
C SER A 9 18.79 19.65 6.84
N TYR A 10 17.89 18.85 6.28
CA TYR A 10 16.44 18.93 6.57
C TYR A 10 16.14 18.48 8.00
N ARG A 11 16.73 17.37 8.45
CA ARG A 11 16.60 16.92 9.86
C ARG A 11 17.04 18.00 10.87
N ALA A 12 18.14 18.69 10.59
CA ALA A 12 18.60 19.78 11.44
C ALA A 12 17.62 20.98 11.48
N ILE A 13 16.86 21.19 10.40
CA ILE A 13 15.81 22.23 10.34
C ILE A 13 14.61 21.80 11.19
N GLU A 14 14.17 20.54 11.09
CA GLU A 14 13.08 20.00 11.91
C GLU A 14 13.41 20.06 13.41
N GLU A 15 14.64 19.75 13.79
CA GLU A 15 15.12 19.90 15.17
C GLU A 15 15.05 21.34 15.64
N ALA A 16 15.59 22.27 14.86
CA ALA A 16 15.55 23.71 15.19
C ALA A 16 14.09 24.24 15.29
N TRP A 17 13.18 23.72 14.44
CA TRP A 17 11.76 24.09 14.55
C TRP A 17 11.12 23.57 15.83
N LEU A 18 11.40 22.34 16.24
CA LEU A 18 10.85 21.81 17.48
C LEU A 18 11.43 22.52 18.71
N ASP A 19 12.71 22.89 18.68
CA ASP A 19 13.32 23.71 19.73
C ASP A 19 12.66 25.10 19.83
N ASP A 20 12.42 25.77 18.70
CA ASP A 20 11.73 27.08 18.66
C ASP A 20 10.28 26.96 19.13
N ILE A 21 9.60 25.86 18.78
CA ILE A 21 8.23 25.57 19.24
C ILE A 21 8.21 25.42 20.76
N LEU A 22 9.12 24.63 21.32
CA LEU A 22 9.21 24.42 22.76
C LEU A 22 9.51 25.73 23.48
N ALA A 23 10.47 26.52 23.00
CA ALA A 23 10.78 27.85 23.55
C ALA A 23 9.55 28.76 23.53
N THR A 24 8.78 28.81 22.43
CA THR A 24 7.52 29.55 22.34
C THR A 24 6.47 29.06 23.33
N MET A 25 6.43 27.75 23.60
CA MET A 25 5.48 27.17 24.55
C MET A 25 5.86 27.45 26.01
N GLU A 26 7.13 27.65 26.32
CA GLU A 26 7.61 28.03 27.66
C GLU A 26 7.01 29.38 28.12
N ASP A 27 6.76 30.33 27.21
CA ASP A 27 6.13 31.63 27.52
C ASP A 27 4.65 31.51 27.96
N GLY A 28 4.08 30.30 27.96
CA GLY A 28 2.76 30.02 28.52
C GLY A 28 1.56 30.31 27.58
N VAL A 29 1.81 30.80 26.37
CA VAL A 29 0.78 31.31 25.44
C VAL A 29 0.56 30.38 24.24
N GLY A 30 1.61 29.83 23.67
CA GLY A 30 1.54 29.04 22.45
C GLY A 30 0.86 27.68 22.62
N CYS A 31 0.16 27.23 21.57
CA CYS A 31 -0.31 25.87 21.40
C CYS A 31 0.25 25.33 20.08
N PHE A 32 0.50 24.03 20.03
CA PHE A 32 1.09 23.39 18.86
C PHE A 32 0.52 21.99 18.61
N MET A 33 0.52 21.57 17.33
CA MET A 33 0.10 20.24 16.91
C MET A 33 1.17 19.61 16.01
N VAL A 34 1.41 18.32 16.18
CA VAL A 34 2.27 17.51 15.32
C VAL A 34 1.43 16.44 14.68
N GLU A 35 1.55 16.28 13.38
CA GLU A 35 0.68 15.38 12.61
C GLU A 35 1.03 13.89 12.73
N ALA A 36 2.31 13.52 12.95
CA ALA A 36 2.78 12.15 12.98
C ALA A 36 3.76 11.87 14.11
N ALA A 37 3.69 10.67 14.69
CA ALA A 37 4.55 10.26 15.79
C ALA A 37 6.03 10.16 15.38
N TRP A 38 6.32 9.85 14.12
CA TRP A 38 7.67 9.67 13.61
C TRP A 38 8.59 10.89 13.85
N VAL A 39 8.13 12.08 13.50
CA VAL A 39 8.87 13.34 13.65
C VAL A 39 9.24 13.55 15.11
N LEU A 40 8.24 13.44 15.99
CA LEU A 40 8.41 13.70 17.42
C LEU A 40 9.28 12.63 18.10
N ARG A 41 9.17 11.36 17.67
CA ARG A 41 9.98 10.26 18.19
C ARG A 41 11.46 10.46 17.86
N HIS A 42 11.79 10.78 16.61
CA HIS A 42 13.17 11.05 16.21
C HIS A 42 13.78 12.25 16.91
N TYR A 43 12.99 13.28 17.18
CA TYR A 43 13.42 14.40 17.97
C TYR A 43 13.75 13.96 19.42
N LEU A 44 12.84 13.25 20.07
CA LEU A 44 13.01 12.82 21.47
C LEU A 44 14.09 11.73 21.67
N GLU A 45 14.42 10.97 20.64
CA GLU A 45 15.56 10.04 20.66
C GLU A 45 16.89 10.80 20.82
N ARG A 46 16.98 12.03 20.29
CA ARG A 46 18.18 12.89 20.40
C ARG A 46 18.08 13.91 21.54
N HIS A 47 16.89 14.29 21.90
CA HIS A 47 16.56 15.29 22.94
C HIS A 47 15.62 14.72 24.01
N PRO A 48 16.02 13.64 24.72
CA PRO A 48 15.16 12.99 25.71
C PRO A 48 14.78 13.90 26.88
N GLU A 49 15.56 14.97 27.14
CA GLU A 49 15.29 15.99 28.16
C GLU A 49 13.98 16.73 27.95
N HIS A 50 13.50 16.84 26.70
CA HIS A 50 12.26 17.54 26.35
C HIS A 50 10.98 16.71 26.54
N ALA A 51 11.09 15.39 26.76
CA ALA A 51 9.95 14.49 26.87
C ALA A 51 8.97 14.90 28.01
N ASN A 52 9.49 15.32 29.15
CA ASN A 52 8.66 15.75 30.28
C ASN A 52 7.93 17.08 30.02
N ALA A 53 8.56 18.03 29.32
CA ALA A 53 7.94 19.28 28.94
C ALA A 53 6.79 19.05 27.96
N LEU A 54 7.03 18.25 26.90
CA LEU A 54 6.01 17.87 25.93
C LEU A 54 4.82 17.14 26.58
N ARG A 55 5.09 16.20 27.49
CA ARG A 55 4.04 15.55 28.29
C ARG A 55 3.22 16.55 29.09
N GLY A 56 3.88 17.48 29.76
CA GLY A 56 3.20 18.55 30.52
C GLY A 56 2.31 19.41 29.63
N TYR A 57 2.80 19.80 28.45
CA TYR A 57 2.00 20.57 27.48
C TYR A 57 0.82 19.77 26.91
N ALA A 58 1.01 18.49 26.62
CA ALA A 58 -0.06 17.63 26.15
C ALA A 58 -1.17 17.44 27.20
N GLN A 59 -0.80 17.20 28.46
CA GLN A 59 -1.74 17.09 29.58
C GLN A 59 -2.46 18.43 29.88
N ALA A 60 -1.78 19.56 29.68
CA ALA A 60 -2.38 20.89 29.78
C ALA A 60 -3.26 21.29 28.59
N GLY A 61 -3.38 20.44 27.55
CA GLY A 61 -4.17 20.72 26.34
C GLY A 61 -3.52 21.74 25.40
N ARG A 62 -2.22 22.03 25.53
CA ARG A 62 -1.49 22.97 24.71
C ARG A 62 -0.65 22.32 23.61
N PHE A 63 -0.47 21.02 23.67
CA PHE A 63 0.17 20.22 22.65
C PHE A 63 -0.72 19.05 22.26
N GLU A 64 -0.85 18.76 20.96
CA GLU A 64 -1.63 17.65 20.46
C GLU A 64 -0.84 16.88 19.40
N LEU A 65 -0.70 15.55 19.59
CA LEU A 65 -0.30 14.66 18.54
C LEU A 65 -1.56 14.23 17.78
N LEU A 66 -1.58 14.49 16.48
CA LEU A 66 -2.70 14.12 15.62
C LEU A 66 -2.60 12.64 15.21
N GLY A 67 -3.73 12.05 14.86
CA GLY A 67 -3.88 10.64 14.58
C GLY A 67 -3.54 10.21 13.15
N SER A 68 -2.41 10.67 12.59
CA SER A 68 -1.86 10.07 11.37
C SER A 68 -1.24 8.69 11.62
N GLY A 69 -1.03 8.35 12.89
CA GLY A 69 -0.29 7.19 13.30
C GLY A 69 1.21 7.45 13.39
N GLU A 70 2.00 6.47 13.01
CA GLU A 70 3.47 6.60 12.94
C GLU A 70 3.85 7.65 11.89
N ASN A 71 3.15 7.61 10.72
CA ASN A 71 3.38 8.54 9.62
C ASN A 71 2.09 8.76 8.80
N ILE A 72 2.10 9.76 7.88
CA ILE A 72 1.03 9.92 6.87
C ILE A 72 1.38 9.02 5.67
N ILE A 73 0.86 7.80 5.69
CA ILE A 73 1.13 6.82 4.66
C ILE A 73 0.15 6.92 3.48
N ASP A 74 0.54 6.45 2.29
CA ASP A 74 -0.42 6.14 1.24
C ASP A 74 -1.19 4.86 1.61
N VAL A 75 -2.48 4.99 1.86
CA VAL A 75 -3.34 3.88 2.30
C VAL A 75 -3.94 3.06 1.15
N ASN A 76 -3.60 3.35 -0.10
CA ASN A 76 -4.12 2.65 -1.27
C ASN A 76 -3.17 1.58 -1.79
N MET A 77 -1.86 1.77 -1.57
CA MET A 77 -0.82 0.87 -2.09
C MET A 77 -0.26 -0.11 -1.05
N VAL A 78 -0.62 0.03 0.22
CA VAL A 78 -0.10 -0.81 1.31
C VAL A 78 -1.02 -1.98 1.63
N HIS A 79 -0.47 -3.05 2.21
CA HIS A 79 -1.27 -4.13 2.78
C HIS A 79 -2.12 -3.63 3.95
N GLY A 80 -3.30 -4.22 4.16
CA GLY A 80 -4.20 -3.78 5.24
C GLY A 80 -3.56 -3.80 6.62
N GLU A 81 -2.71 -4.80 6.91
CA GLU A 81 -2.00 -4.88 8.19
C GLU A 81 -1.06 -3.68 8.39
N LEU A 82 -0.36 -3.20 7.36
CA LEU A 82 0.50 -2.03 7.48
C LEU A 82 -0.33 -0.76 7.76
N MET A 83 -1.49 -0.61 7.10
CA MET A 83 -2.41 0.50 7.39
C MET A 83 -2.84 0.51 8.87
N ALA A 84 -3.19 -0.65 9.42
CA ALA A 84 -3.54 -0.77 10.85
C ALA A 84 -2.32 -0.50 11.75
N ARG A 85 -1.15 -1.10 11.45
CA ARG A 85 0.08 -0.93 12.23
C ARG A 85 0.54 0.52 12.31
N ASN A 86 0.40 1.26 11.23
CA ASN A 86 0.72 2.67 11.22
C ASN A 86 -0.03 3.43 12.33
N LEU A 87 -1.35 3.23 12.43
CA LEU A 87 -2.16 3.87 13.47
C LEU A 87 -1.89 3.30 14.86
N ILE A 88 -1.77 1.98 15.00
CA ILE A 88 -1.48 1.32 16.29
C ILE A 88 -0.17 1.82 16.88
N LEU A 89 0.92 1.77 16.12
CA LEU A 89 2.26 2.13 16.60
C LEU A 89 2.33 3.61 17.00
N GLY A 90 1.81 4.51 16.17
CA GLY A 90 1.84 5.95 16.48
C GLY A 90 0.94 6.32 17.66
N THR A 91 -0.27 5.73 17.74
CA THR A 91 -1.23 6.01 18.83
C THR A 91 -0.67 5.52 20.17
N LEU A 92 -0.21 4.27 20.25
CA LEU A 92 0.32 3.69 21.50
C LEU A 92 1.61 4.39 21.93
N TRP A 93 2.49 4.75 20.99
CA TRP A 93 3.69 5.52 21.30
C TRP A 93 3.33 6.91 21.84
N GLY A 94 2.40 7.61 21.20
CA GLY A 94 1.92 8.92 21.64
C GLY A 94 1.33 8.88 23.05
N GLU A 95 0.46 7.90 23.33
CA GLU A 95 -0.11 7.69 24.66
C GLU A 95 0.98 7.43 25.72
N HIS A 96 1.96 6.58 25.41
CA HIS A 96 3.05 6.25 26.32
C HIS A 96 3.94 7.46 26.64
N VAL A 97 4.32 8.23 25.61
CA VAL A 97 5.28 9.34 25.74
C VAL A 97 4.60 10.61 26.29
N LEU A 98 3.45 10.95 25.76
CA LEU A 98 2.73 12.19 26.12
C LEU A 98 1.79 12.00 27.32
N GLY A 99 1.48 10.75 27.70
CA GLY A 99 0.51 10.47 28.77
C GLY A 99 -0.93 10.83 28.42
N VAL A 100 -1.21 11.04 27.13
CA VAL A 100 -2.53 11.36 26.58
C VAL A 100 -2.71 10.61 25.28
N ARG A 101 -3.81 9.82 25.17
CA ARG A 101 -4.14 9.11 23.92
C ARG A 101 -4.58 10.11 22.85
N PRO A 102 -3.99 10.10 21.64
CA PRO A 102 -4.49 10.88 20.51
C PRO A 102 -5.95 10.52 20.19
N THR A 103 -6.80 11.51 19.94
CA THR A 103 -8.23 11.32 19.67
C THR A 103 -8.72 12.04 18.41
N THR A 104 -7.95 12.97 17.88
CA THR A 104 -8.23 13.65 16.62
C THR A 104 -7.51 12.92 15.50
N GLY A 105 -8.24 12.32 14.56
CA GLY A 105 -7.67 11.67 13.39
C GLY A 105 -7.08 12.72 12.44
N TRP A 106 -6.09 12.31 11.65
CA TRP A 106 -5.47 13.16 10.65
C TRP A 106 -5.01 12.33 9.45
N HIS A 107 -5.31 12.82 8.25
CA HIS A 107 -4.81 12.24 7.01
C HIS A 107 -4.57 13.38 6.02
N GLY A 108 -3.77 14.34 6.43
CA GLY A 108 -3.54 15.62 5.75
C GLY A 108 -2.89 15.38 4.41
N ASP A 109 -2.12 15.29 3.77
CA ASP A 109 -1.50 15.21 2.46
C ASP A 109 -1.58 13.83 1.76
N GLY A 110 -2.36 12.88 2.28
CA GLY A 110 -2.52 11.56 1.67
C GLY A 110 -3.26 11.60 0.33
N PHE A 111 -2.82 10.82 -0.65
CA PHE A 111 -3.36 10.84 -2.01
C PHE A 111 -4.53 9.86 -2.19
N GLY A 112 -5.65 10.22 -1.60
CA GLY A 112 -6.86 9.40 -1.55
C GLY A 112 -6.93 8.54 -0.28
N SER A 113 -8.06 7.85 -0.11
CA SER A 113 -8.31 7.06 1.09
C SER A 113 -9.14 5.82 0.80
N SER A 114 -8.72 4.68 1.34
CA SER A 114 -9.40 3.39 1.22
C SER A 114 -10.75 3.36 1.94
N ALA A 115 -11.70 2.61 1.41
CA ALA A 115 -13.02 2.41 1.99
C ALA A 115 -13.02 1.76 3.40
N GLN A 116 -11.94 1.14 3.82
CA GLN A 116 -11.79 0.58 5.17
C GLN A 116 -11.20 1.56 6.19
N MET A 117 -10.76 2.74 5.75
CA MET A 117 -10.17 3.76 6.63
C MET A 117 -11.10 4.16 7.79
N PRO A 118 -12.43 4.38 7.59
CA PRO A 118 -13.32 4.69 8.70
C PRO A 118 -13.34 3.62 9.80
N GLN A 119 -13.34 2.32 9.43
CA GLN A 119 -13.27 1.23 10.39
C GLN A 119 -11.96 1.25 11.17
N VAL A 120 -10.82 1.36 10.48
CA VAL A 120 -9.50 1.34 11.10
C VAL A 120 -9.33 2.52 12.07
N LEU A 121 -9.80 3.71 11.69
CA LEU A 121 -9.81 4.88 12.56
C LEU A 121 -10.66 4.66 13.81
N ARG A 122 -11.89 4.17 13.64
CA ARG A 122 -12.82 3.90 14.76
C ARG A 122 -12.26 2.87 15.73
N GLU A 123 -11.67 1.80 15.23
CA GLU A 123 -11.04 0.76 16.04
C GLU A 123 -9.77 1.26 16.78
N CYS A 124 -9.15 2.35 16.31
CA CYS A 124 -8.08 3.08 17.01
C CYS A 124 -8.60 4.24 17.89
N GLY A 125 -9.91 4.41 18.03
CA GLY A 125 -10.53 5.41 18.91
C GLY A 125 -10.78 6.78 18.28
N TYR A 126 -10.51 6.96 16.98
CA TYR A 126 -10.74 8.23 16.29
C TYR A 126 -12.18 8.35 15.79
N GLN A 127 -12.84 9.41 16.16
CA GLN A 127 -14.24 9.70 15.76
C GLN A 127 -14.34 10.83 14.76
N TRP A 128 -13.30 11.64 14.65
CA TRP A 128 -13.26 12.86 13.86
C TRP A 128 -11.94 13.00 13.12
N ILE A 129 -12.01 13.44 11.85
CA ILE A 129 -10.89 13.78 10.99
C ILE A 129 -11.12 15.19 10.47
N PRO A 130 -10.38 16.22 10.95
CA PRO A 130 -10.56 17.60 10.51
C PRO A 130 -10.11 17.87 9.08
N ALA A 131 -9.21 17.08 8.53
CA ALA A 131 -8.72 17.23 7.15
C ALA A 131 -8.33 15.91 6.49
N ILE A 132 -8.67 15.81 5.22
CA ILE A 132 -8.11 14.88 4.23
C ILE A 132 -7.82 15.70 2.97
N SER A 133 -6.63 15.52 2.37
CA SER A 133 -6.25 16.27 1.18
C SER A 133 -6.84 15.67 -0.11
N TYR A 134 -6.92 16.50 -1.14
CA TYR A 134 -7.20 16.21 -2.56
C TYR A 134 -8.57 15.62 -2.93
N SER A 135 -9.22 14.87 -2.07
CA SER A 135 -10.54 14.31 -2.35
C SER A 135 -11.37 14.32 -1.07
N HIS A 136 -12.56 14.90 -1.14
CA HIS A 136 -13.41 15.10 0.04
C HIS A 136 -14.66 14.23 -0.07
N PRO A 137 -15.14 13.64 1.04
CA PRO A 137 -16.50 13.17 1.15
C PRO A 137 -17.49 14.29 0.78
N ASP A 138 -18.59 13.93 0.13
CA ASP A 138 -19.65 14.85 -0.29
C ASP A 138 -20.61 15.20 0.84
N ALA A 139 -20.38 14.67 2.06
CA ALA A 139 -21.19 14.93 3.25
C ALA A 139 -20.32 14.83 4.52
N PRO A 140 -20.82 15.36 5.68
CA PRO A 140 -20.05 15.43 6.92
C PRO A 140 -19.62 14.08 7.53
N TYR A 141 -20.39 13.02 7.30
CA TYR A 141 -20.10 11.69 7.84
C TYR A 141 -19.62 10.76 6.72
N TRP A 142 -18.43 10.22 6.88
CA TRP A 142 -17.89 9.20 5.97
C TRP A 142 -18.07 7.81 6.56
N ARG A 143 -18.68 6.90 5.79
CA ARG A 143 -19.01 5.55 6.20
C ARG A 143 -18.13 4.53 5.47
N GLY A 144 -17.49 3.65 6.23
CA GLY A 144 -16.74 2.49 5.73
C GLY A 144 -17.64 1.32 5.30
N LEU A 145 -17.03 0.29 4.75
CA LEU A 145 -17.73 -0.91 4.26
C LEU A 145 -18.47 -1.67 5.36
N ASP A 146 -17.90 -1.70 6.57
CA ASP A 146 -18.49 -2.37 7.75
C ASP A 146 -19.62 -1.58 8.42
N GLY A 147 -19.89 -0.37 7.92
CA GLY A 147 -20.85 0.56 8.48
C GLY A 147 -20.29 1.51 9.55
N ALA A 148 -19.04 1.37 9.97
CA ALA A 148 -18.38 2.33 10.86
C ALA A 148 -18.33 3.71 10.22
N THR A 149 -18.58 4.75 11.00
CA THR A 149 -18.61 6.14 10.51
C THR A 149 -17.64 7.02 11.29
N VAL A 150 -17.07 7.99 10.60
CA VAL A 150 -16.28 9.08 11.19
C VAL A 150 -16.86 10.42 10.77
N LEU A 151 -16.78 11.41 11.65
CA LEU A 151 -17.07 12.79 11.30
C LEU A 151 -15.90 13.33 10.48
N PHE A 152 -16.20 13.84 9.30
CA PHE A 152 -15.20 14.36 8.39
C PHE A 152 -15.28 15.88 8.31
N ASN A 153 -14.10 16.51 8.25
CA ASN A 153 -13.97 17.97 8.15
C ASN A 153 -14.55 18.72 9.37
N ILE A 154 -14.48 20.00 9.31
CA ILE A 154 -15.10 20.92 10.28
C ILE A 154 -16.39 21.39 9.64
N PRO A 155 -17.57 21.13 10.23
CA PRO A 155 -18.83 21.53 9.64
C PRO A 155 -18.85 23.03 9.29
N GLU A 156 -19.37 23.40 8.12
CA GLU A 156 -19.40 24.79 7.59
C GLU A 156 -19.93 25.82 8.58
N ARG A 157 -20.85 25.40 9.49
CA ARG A 157 -21.38 26.28 10.54
C ARG A 157 -20.32 26.77 11.55
N PHE A 158 -19.16 26.12 11.59
CA PHE A 158 -18.04 26.48 12.45
C PHE A 158 -16.89 27.14 11.69
N THR A 159 -16.91 27.10 10.35
CA THR A 159 -15.89 27.74 9.53
C THR A 159 -16.57 28.49 8.39
N GLU A 160 -16.16 29.69 8.12
CA GLU A 160 -16.51 30.42 6.89
C GLU A 160 -15.49 30.18 5.76
N THR A 161 -14.42 29.47 6.05
CA THR A 161 -13.40 29.17 5.07
C THR A 161 -13.56 27.71 4.61
N SER A 162 -14.25 27.52 3.51
CA SER A 162 -14.29 26.26 2.79
C SER A 162 -12.93 26.00 2.15
N GLY A 163 -12.09 25.23 2.80
CA GLY A 163 -10.83 24.78 2.22
C GLY A 163 -9.82 24.41 3.28
N SER A 164 -9.21 23.26 3.11
CA SER A 164 -8.14 22.72 3.93
C SER A 164 -6.88 23.61 4.00
N HIS A 165 -6.87 24.75 3.31
CA HIS A 165 -5.72 25.65 3.15
C HIS A 165 -6.02 27.13 3.40
N ALA A 166 -7.09 27.43 4.12
CA ALA A 166 -7.38 28.83 4.46
C ALA A 166 -6.46 29.30 5.58
N SER A 167 -5.29 29.80 5.23
CA SER A 167 -4.61 30.72 6.12
C SER A 167 -5.44 31.99 6.18
N CYS A 168 -5.92 32.34 7.34
CA CYS A 168 -6.59 33.62 7.57
C CYS A 168 -5.64 34.82 7.46
N PHE A 169 -4.37 34.55 7.19
CA PHE A 169 -3.35 35.60 7.04
C PHE A 169 -3.00 35.67 5.55
N ARG A 170 -3.42 36.74 4.92
CA ARG A 170 -2.90 37.12 3.59
C ARG A 170 -1.39 37.25 3.61
N LYS A 171 -0.80 37.03 2.42
CA LYS A 171 0.57 37.40 2.12
C LYS A 171 0.96 38.65 2.90
N HIS A 172 1.98 38.53 3.72
CA HIS A 172 2.51 39.69 4.37
C HIS A 172 2.76 40.77 3.32
N PRO A 173 2.33 42.00 3.53
CA PRO A 173 2.59 43.06 2.56
C PRO A 173 4.10 43.13 2.34
N PRO A 174 4.54 43.45 1.13
CA PRO A 174 5.96 43.61 0.84
C PRO A 174 6.58 44.55 1.87
N CYS A 175 7.77 44.24 2.34
CA CYS A 175 8.50 45.12 3.24
C CYS A 175 8.59 46.51 2.59
N PRO A 176 8.13 47.56 3.25
CA PRO A 176 8.10 48.90 2.65
C PRO A 176 9.48 49.46 2.35
N ALA A 177 10.53 48.91 2.97
CA ALA A 177 11.91 49.35 2.74
C ALA A 177 12.55 48.71 1.52
N CYS A 178 12.18 47.46 1.17
CA CYS A 178 12.78 46.72 0.05
C CYS A 178 11.76 46.25 -0.98
N GLN A 179 10.49 46.52 -0.83
CA GLN A 179 9.40 46.18 -1.75
C GLN A 179 9.38 44.70 -2.14
N GLY A 180 9.81 43.81 -1.24
CA GLY A 180 9.81 42.38 -1.48
C GLY A 180 11.19 41.74 -1.83
N HIS A 181 12.24 42.57 -2.00
CA HIS A 181 13.55 42.07 -2.40
C HIS A 181 14.47 41.57 -1.28
N GLY A 182 14.06 41.73 -0.02
CA GLY A 182 14.89 41.43 1.16
C GLY A 182 15.77 42.59 1.59
N CYS A 183 15.87 42.83 2.88
CA CYS A 183 16.78 43.82 3.51
C CYS A 183 16.91 43.57 5.01
N ALA A 184 17.86 44.27 5.65
CA ALA A 184 18.10 44.13 7.09
C ALA A 184 16.87 44.42 7.99
N ILE A 185 15.92 45.24 7.54
CA ILE A 185 14.68 45.55 8.29
C ILE A 185 13.74 44.34 8.31
N CYS A 186 13.58 43.65 7.21
CA CYS A 186 12.77 42.41 7.13
C CYS A 186 13.60 41.13 7.29
N GLN A 187 14.87 41.27 7.69
CA GLN A 187 15.80 40.12 7.81
C GLN A 187 15.87 39.26 6.55
N ASP A 188 15.93 39.89 5.38
CA ASP A 188 15.97 39.34 4.04
C ASP A 188 14.74 38.50 3.66
N ARG A 189 13.64 38.61 4.39
CA ARG A 189 12.40 37.86 4.15
C ARG A 189 11.51 38.46 3.05
N GLY A 190 11.77 39.68 2.60
CA GLY A 190 11.00 40.39 1.59
C GLY A 190 9.63 40.90 2.03
N PHE A 191 9.19 40.66 3.27
CA PHE A 191 7.91 41.08 3.82
C PHE A 191 8.06 41.71 5.21
N ASP A 192 7.08 42.50 5.64
CA ASP A 192 7.08 43.13 6.95
C ASP A 192 6.69 42.11 8.04
N PRO A 193 7.62 41.68 8.91
CA PRO A 193 7.34 40.70 9.94
C PRO A 193 6.36 41.19 11.02
N ASN A 194 6.13 42.50 11.14
CA ASN A 194 5.28 43.10 12.16
C ASN A 194 3.87 43.44 11.63
N ARG A 195 3.58 43.09 10.37
CA ARG A 195 2.31 43.39 9.72
C ARG A 195 1.66 42.12 9.21
N ALA A 196 0.64 41.66 9.91
CA ALA A 196 -0.26 40.60 9.45
C ALA A 196 -1.64 41.22 9.16
N GLU A 197 -2.17 40.99 7.99
CA GLU A 197 -3.55 41.32 7.63
C GLU A 197 -4.39 40.07 7.57
N LEU A 198 -5.57 40.06 8.18
CA LEU A 198 -6.57 38.99 8.04
C LEU A 198 -7.24 39.11 6.67
N ASP A 199 -7.25 38.02 5.94
CA ASP A 199 -7.83 37.91 4.60
C ASP A 199 -9.30 37.54 4.62
N ASN A 200 -10.14 37.88 5.24
CA ASN A 200 -11.51 37.65 5.63
C ASN A 200 -11.57 37.25 7.11
N PRO A 201 -11.80 38.14 8.01
CA PRO A 201 -12.06 37.76 9.39
C PRO A 201 -13.25 36.81 9.40
N PRO A 202 -13.15 35.66 10.09
CA PRO A 202 -14.26 34.73 10.20
C PRO A 202 -15.46 35.49 10.76
N MET A 203 -16.54 35.56 9.99
CA MET A 203 -17.77 36.12 10.47
C MET A 203 -18.52 35.07 11.25
N ALA A 204 -18.46 35.13 12.58
CA ALA A 204 -19.20 34.24 13.43
C ALA A 204 -20.69 34.38 13.18
N ARG A 205 -21.33 33.47 12.50
CA ARG A 205 -22.76 33.44 12.29
C ARG A 205 -23.53 32.93 13.50
N THR A 206 -22.85 32.28 14.45
CA THR A 206 -23.42 31.82 15.74
C THR A 206 -22.39 32.00 16.84
N ALA A 207 -22.79 31.90 18.09
CA ALA A 207 -21.94 31.99 19.28
C ALA A 207 -20.92 30.86 19.47
N ALA A 208 -20.62 30.12 18.41
CA ALA A 208 -19.68 29.02 18.38
C ALA A 208 -18.29 29.49 17.95
N ALA A 209 -17.25 28.72 18.29
CA ALA A 209 -15.90 29.02 17.93
C ALA A 209 -15.69 28.94 16.42
N ALA A 210 -15.09 29.94 15.84
CA ALA A 210 -14.53 29.88 14.52
C ALA A 210 -13.08 29.42 14.64
N ILE A 211 -12.69 28.46 13.77
CA ILE A 211 -11.32 28.02 13.68
C ILE A 211 -10.61 28.89 12.68
N VAL A 212 -9.60 29.53 13.16
CA VAL A 212 -8.60 30.18 12.33
C VAL A 212 -7.42 29.21 12.30
N CYS A 213 -7.32 28.36 11.27
CA CYS A 213 -6.13 27.54 11.07
C CYS A 213 -4.94 28.45 10.88
N GLY A 214 -4.01 28.41 11.82
CA GLY A 214 -2.75 29.14 11.72
C GLY A 214 -1.87 28.55 10.63
N LEU A 215 -1.06 29.41 10.10
CA LEU A 215 0.15 29.23 9.32
C LEU A 215 0.32 27.86 8.66
N TRP A 216 -0.06 27.80 7.42
CA TRP A 216 0.37 26.77 6.50
C TRP A 216 1.54 27.29 5.67
N GLY A 217 2.63 26.55 5.67
CA GLY A 217 3.78 26.81 4.83
C GLY A 217 4.97 26.05 5.35
N GLU A 218 5.54 25.26 4.51
CA GLU A 218 6.77 24.48 4.72
C GLU A 218 7.96 25.38 5.13
N GLU A 219 7.76 26.69 5.22
CA GLU A 219 8.80 27.70 5.43
C GLU A 219 8.50 28.71 6.53
N ILE A 220 7.35 28.58 7.26
CA ILE A 220 6.94 29.58 8.25
C ILE A 220 7.04 28.96 9.64
N LEU A 221 7.99 29.45 10.43
CA LEU A 221 8.10 29.13 11.85
C LEU A 221 6.88 29.65 12.61
N PRO A 222 6.19 28.81 13.39
CA PRO A 222 5.26 29.31 14.40
C PRO A 222 6.03 30.13 15.40
N GLY A 223 5.49 31.23 15.91
CA GLY A 223 6.18 31.98 16.90
C GLY A 223 5.53 33.30 17.22
N GLU A 224 6.33 34.22 17.67
CA GLU A 224 5.95 35.56 18.14
C GLU A 224 4.95 36.30 17.24
N ARG A 225 4.94 35.99 15.93
CA ARG A 225 4.04 36.62 14.96
C ARG A 225 2.59 36.26 15.15
N VAL A 226 2.28 34.94 15.38
CA VAL A 226 0.90 34.51 15.59
C VAL A 226 0.37 35.09 16.86
N THR A 227 1.19 35.10 17.93
CA THR A 227 0.84 35.67 19.20
C THR A 227 0.64 37.20 19.08
N ALA A 228 1.52 37.90 18.37
CA ALA A 228 1.37 39.33 18.12
C ALA A 228 0.15 39.66 17.25
N ALA A 229 -0.13 38.86 16.22
CA ALA A 229 -1.31 39.01 15.38
C ALA A 229 -2.61 38.78 16.18
N ILE A 230 -2.67 37.76 17.02
CA ILE A 230 -3.79 37.49 17.92
C ILE A 230 -4.01 38.66 18.89
N ALA A 231 -2.94 39.21 19.48
CA ALA A 231 -3.03 40.37 20.36
C ALA A 231 -3.57 41.63 19.64
N ALA A 232 -3.08 41.89 18.42
CA ALA A 232 -3.55 42.98 17.57
C ALA A 232 -5.02 42.85 17.18
N LEU A 233 -5.45 41.63 16.81
CA LEU A 233 -6.83 41.31 16.46
C LEU A 233 -7.76 41.52 17.67
N ASN A 234 -7.39 41.02 18.83
CA ASN A 234 -8.17 41.22 20.06
C ASN A 234 -8.25 42.69 20.50
N ALA A 235 -7.22 43.47 20.17
CA ALA A 235 -7.24 44.91 20.47
C ALA A 235 -8.17 45.72 19.54
N THR A 236 -8.39 45.24 18.32
CA THR A 236 -9.18 45.97 17.30
C THR A 236 -10.59 45.40 17.11
N ASN A 237 -10.87 44.18 17.56
CA ASN A 237 -12.15 43.50 17.40
C ASN A 237 -12.82 43.28 18.76
N GLY A 238 -13.91 44.00 19.03
CA GLY A 238 -14.66 43.87 20.29
C GLY A 238 -15.68 42.72 20.35
N GLU A 239 -15.97 42.11 19.23
CA GLU A 239 -17.00 41.03 19.13
C GLU A 239 -16.40 39.62 19.13
N LEU A 240 -15.16 39.46 18.62
CA LEU A 240 -14.47 38.17 18.51
C LEU A 240 -13.26 38.14 19.43
N HIS A 241 -13.06 37.01 20.11
CA HIS A 241 -11.88 36.75 20.93
C HIS A 241 -11.04 35.65 20.33
N PHE A 242 -9.85 35.97 19.88
CA PHE A 242 -8.90 35.02 19.27
C PHE A 242 -7.94 34.46 20.33
N ARG A 243 -7.66 33.18 20.25
CA ARG A 243 -6.68 32.52 21.11
C ARG A 243 -5.96 31.40 20.36
N HIS A 244 -4.78 31.03 20.83
CA HIS A 244 -4.16 29.76 20.44
C HIS A 244 -5.01 28.59 20.88
N GLY A 245 -4.98 27.49 20.12
CA GLY A 245 -5.70 26.28 20.44
C GLY A 245 -5.15 25.07 19.66
N VAL A 246 -5.68 23.90 19.97
CA VAL A 246 -5.46 22.64 19.28
C VAL A 246 -6.81 22.11 18.80
N TYR A 247 -6.82 21.15 17.89
CA TYR A 247 -8.09 20.61 17.35
C TYR A 247 -8.99 20.03 18.44
N ARG A 248 -8.44 19.39 19.46
CA ARG A 248 -9.21 18.87 20.60
C ARG A 248 -10.04 19.96 21.31
N ASP A 249 -9.65 21.23 21.27
CA ASP A 249 -10.42 22.34 21.85
C ASP A 249 -11.78 22.53 21.17
N LEU A 250 -11.98 21.97 20.00
CA LEU A 250 -13.25 22.02 19.28
C LEU A 250 -14.26 20.95 19.69
N TYR A 251 -13.83 19.90 20.40
CA TYR A 251 -14.72 18.82 20.81
C TYR A 251 -15.98 19.28 21.54
N PRO A 252 -15.92 20.26 22.47
CA PRO A 252 -17.12 20.77 23.11
C PRO A 252 -18.14 21.36 22.11
N PHE A 253 -17.67 21.97 21.05
CA PHE A 253 -18.51 22.57 20.01
C PHE A 253 -19.02 21.52 19.00
N LEU A 254 -18.27 20.44 18.80
CA LEU A 254 -18.64 19.31 17.95
C LEU A 254 -19.43 18.22 18.72
N ALA A 255 -19.75 18.44 20.00
CA ALA A 255 -20.33 17.40 20.86
C ALA A 255 -21.61 16.79 20.28
N GLN A 256 -22.45 17.60 19.60
CA GLN A 256 -23.68 17.12 18.99
C GLN A 256 -23.39 16.22 17.79
N GLU A 257 -22.44 16.56 16.93
CA GLU A 257 -22.00 15.77 15.77
C GLU A 257 -21.29 14.50 16.21
N LEU A 258 -20.39 14.62 17.17
CA LEU A 258 -19.66 13.46 17.72
C LEU A 258 -20.61 12.46 18.38
N ALA A 259 -21.70 12.93 19.02
CA ALA A 259 -22.73 12.06 19.56
C ALA A 259 -23.53 11.29 18.48
N GLN A 260 -23.56 11.76 17.24
CA GLN A 260 -24.25 11.13 16.12
C GLN A 260 -23.36 10.20 15.30
N VAL A 261 -22.08 10.13 15.59
CA VAL A 261 -21.08 9.39 14.78
C VAL A 261 -21.43 7.90 14.61
N ASP A 262 -22.06 7.27 15.59
CA ASP A 262 -22.45 5.86 15.51
C ASP A 262 -23.75 5.63 14.71
N ALA A 263 -24.61 6.64 14.64
CA ALA A 263 -25.89 6.59 13.93
C ALA A 263 -26.23 7.97 13.30
N PRO A 264 -25.45 8.45 12.32
CA PRO A 264 -25.69 9.74 11.72
C PRO A 264 -26.98 9.74 10.89
N PRO A 265 -27.64 10.92 10.73
CA PRO A 265 -28.77 11.07 9.81
C PRO A 265 -28.34 10.66 8.40
N ALA A 266 -29.18 9.89 7.72
CA ALA A 266 -28.84 9.27 6.42
C ALA A 266 -28.46 10.33 5.35
N GLU A 267 -29.13 11.48 5.36
CA GLU A 267 -28.91 12.59 4.46
C GLU A 267 -27.56 13.32 4.67
N LEU A 268 -26.90 13.09 5.81
CA LEU A 268 -25.61 13.65 6.16
C LEU A 268 -24.45 12.64 5.99
N VAL A 269 -24.74 11.43 5.50
CA VAL A 269 -23.72 10.42 5.22
C VAL A 269 -23.28 10.52 3.78
N SER A 270 -21.95 10.55 3.57
CA SER A 270 -21.34 10.57 2.24
C SER A 270 -21.83 9.40 1.38
N SER A 271 -22.17 9.68 0.14
CA SER A 271 -22.45 8.68 -0.88
C SER A 271 -21.20 7.93 -1.32
N ARG A 272 -20.02 8.48 -1.07
CA ARG A 272 -18.72 7.90 -1.43
C ARG A 272 -18.22 7.01 -0.31
N VAL A 273 -17.93 5.76 -0.62
CA VAL A 273 -17.34 4.80 0.32
C VAL A 273 -15.81 4.96 0.44
N GLU A 274 -15.19 5.59 -0.53
CA GLU A 274 -13.75 5.86 -0.58
C GLU A 274 -13.48 7.26 -1.17
N ASN A 275 -12.28 7.80 -0.91
CA ASN A 275 -11.82 9.06 -1.48
C ASN A 275 -10.78 8.81 -2.59
N ASN A 276 -11.17 8.06 -3.60
CA ASN A 276 -10.42 7.72 -4.79
C ASN A 276 -11.27 8.00 -6.05
N PRO A 277 -10.65 8.09 -7.23
CA PRO A 277 -9.22 8.13 -7.50
C PRO A 277 -8.64 9.54 -7.37
N THR A 278 -7.36 9.64 -6.99
CA THR A 278 -6.61 10.90 -6.98
C THR A 278 -5.13 10.62 -7.17
N GLN A 279 -4.38 11.54 -7.79
CA GLN A 279 -2.93 11.43 -8.00
C GLN A 279 -2.46 10.06 -8.54
N CYS A 280 -3.11 9.57 -9.61
CA CYS A 280 -2.93 8.20 -10.13
C CYS A 280 -1.54 7.93 -10.69
N GLY A 281 -0.74 8.95 -10.97
CA GLY A 281 0.67 8.82 -11.34
C GLY A 281 1.48 8.16 -10.24
N CYS A 282 1.18 8.46 -9.00
CA CYS A 282 1.84 7.90 -7.82
C CYS A 282 1.84 6.38 -7.78
N TRP A 283 0.83 5.73 -8.36
CA TRP A 283 0.72 4.27 -8.35
C TRP A 283 1.66 3.57 -9.33
N VAL A 284 2.31 4.33 -10.22
CA VAL A 284 3.19 3.79 -11.27
C VAL A 284 4.59 4.40 -11.27
N SER A 285 4.74 5.68 -10.85
CA SER A 285 6.05 6.36 -10.82
C SER A 285 7.08 5.57 -10.00
N ARG A 286 8.27 5.31 -10.56
CA ARG A 286 9.34 4.50 -9.96
C ARG A 286 8.83 3.15 -9.45
N ILE A 287 8.30 2.34 -10.36
CA ILE A 287 7.55 1.12 -10.04
C ILE A 287 8.31 0.14 -9.16
N ARG A 288 9.64 0.07 -9.26
CA ARG A 288 10.48 -0.81 -8.44
C ARG A 288 10.28 -0.56 -6.94
N CYS A 289 10.05 0.69 -6.53
CA CYS A 289 9.75 1.02 -5.14
C CYS A 289 8.51 0.26 -4.64
N LYS A 290 7.43 0.21 -5.43
CA LYS A 290 6.18 -0.50 -5.10
C LYS A 290 6.39 -2.02 -5.04
N GLN A 291 7.15 -2.56 -6.00
CA GLN A 291 7.47 -4.00 -6.04
C GLN A 291 8.27 -4.43 -4.81
N GLU A 292 9.35 -3.70 -4.48
CA GLU A 292 10.16 -4.01 -3.31
C GLU A 292 9.42 -3.77 -1.99
N HIS A 293 8.59 -2.73 -1.92
CA HIS A 293 7.75 -2.48 -0.74
C HIS A 293 6.78 -3.64 -0.49
N ARG A 294 6.05 -4.08 -1.53
CA ARG A 294 5.12 -5.21 -1.46
C ARG A 294 5.79 -6.50 -0.99
N LYS A 295 6.93 -6.84 -1.58
CA LYS A 295 7.74 -7.99 -1.19
C LYS A 295 8.17 -7.90 0.28
N THR A 296 8.57 -6.71 0.74
CA THR A 296 9.01 -6.48 2.12
C THR A 296 7.87 -6.66 3.13
N GLU A 297 6.67 -6.14 2.83
CA GLU A 297 5.48 -6.34 3.67
C GLU A 297 5.22 -7.84 3.91
N HIS A 298 5.23 -8.64 2.85
CA HIS A 298 4.98 -10.08 2.95
C HIS A 298 6.05 -10.83 3.74
N LEU A 299 7.32 -10.46 3.58
CA LEU A 299 8.42 -11.06 4.34
C LEU A 299 8.30 -10.78 5.83
N VAL A 300 7.99 -9.54 6.21
CA VAL A 300 7.83 -9.16 7.62
C VAL A 300 6.61 -9.86 8.23
N LEU A 301 5.49 -9.94 7.51
CA LEU A 301 4.30 -10.69 7.94
C LEU A 301 4.61 -12.17 8.19
N ALA A 302 5.26 -12.83 7.23
CA ALA A 302 5.62 -14.25 7.37
C ALA A 302 6.59 -14.49 8.53
N ALA A 303 7.61 -13.62 8.69
CA ALA A 303 8.56 -13.69 9.79
C ALA A 303 7.87 -13.52 11.15
N GLU A 304 6.93 -12.58 11.29
CA GLU A 304 6.19 -12.33 12.53
C GLU A 304 5.29 -13.52 12.90
N VAL A 305 4.57 -14.07 11.93
CA VAL A 305 3.71 -15.25 12.14
C VAL A 305 4.56 -16.42 12.66
N TRP A 306 5.66 -16.75 11.99
CA TRP A 306 6.48 -17.89 12.38
C TRP A 306 7.29 -17.67 13.65
N ASP A 307 7.80 -16.45 13.91
CA ASP A 307 8.43 -16.15 15.20
C ASP A 307 7.43 -16.30 16.35
N THR A 308 6.19 -15.84 16.17
CA THR A 308 5.14 -15.98 17.19
C THR A 308 4.77 -17.43 17.45
N LEU A 309 4.57 -18.21 16.40
CA LEU A 309 4.11 -19.60 16.51
C LEU A 309 5.20 -20.57 16.97
N LEU A 310 6.45 -20.36 16.55
CA LEU A 310 7.55 -21.30 16.75
C LEU A 310 8.55 -20.84 17.82
N ASN A 311 8.67 -19.53 18.07
CA ASN A 311 9.63 -18.94 18.99
C ASN A 311 8.98 -18.15 20.14
N ALA A 312 7.67 -18.27 20.32
CA ALA A 312 6.90 -17.50 21.31
C ALA A 312 7.10 -15.98 21.23
N GLY A 313 7.37 -15.43 20.04
CA GLY A 313 7.55 -14.00 19.82
C GLY A 313 8.88 -13.46 20.33
N ALA A 314 9.93 -14.27 20.36
CA ALA A 314 11.24 -13.88 20.90
C ALA A 314 11.89 -12.68 20.17
N GLN A 315 11.45 -12.37 18.94
CA GLN A 315 11.95 -11.28 18.12
C GLN A 315 10.98 -10.09 18.01
N ALA A 316 9.99 -9.99 18.91
CA ALA A 316 8.93 -8.98 18.85
C ALA A 316 9.47 -7.54 18.71
N ASP A 317 10.53 -7.16 19.43
CA ASP A 317 11.10 -5.80 19.36
C ASP A 317 11.79 -5.53 18.02
N THR A 318 12.51 -6.53 17.49
CA THR A 318 13.11 -6.43 16.16
C THR A 318 12.03 -6.28 15.10
N LEU A 319 10.98 -7.12 15.12
CA LEU A 319 9.85 -7.07 14.19
C LEU A 319 9.09 -5.75 14.32
N ARG A 320 8.88 -5.23 15.52
CA ARG A 320 8.29 -3.90 15.74
C ARG A 320 9.12 -2.80 15.07
N THR A 321 10.45 -2.91 15.10
CA THR A 321 11.34 -1.97 14.40
C THR A 321 11.22 -2.09 12.89
N LEU A 322 11.11 -3.31 12.34
CA LEU A 322 10.85 -3.52 10.90
C LEU A 322 9.51 -2.90 10.47
N TRP A 323 8.45 -3.09 11.27
CA TRP A 323 7.15 -2.45 11.01
C TRP A 323 7.24 -0.93 11.00
N LYS A 324 7.94 -0.30 11.94
CA LYS A 324 8.16 1.17 11.95
C LYS A 324 8.89 1.63 10.70
N THR A 325 9.89 0.88 10.25
CA THR A 325 10.62 1.19 9.01
C THR A 325 9.72 1.06 7.78
N LEU A 326 8.84 0.05 7.75
CA LEU A 326 7.84 -0.10 6.68
C LEU A 326 6.82 1.04 6.68
N THR A 327 6.36 1.50 7.84
CA THR A 327 5.46 2.67 7.89
C THR A 327 6.15 3.93 7.40
N PHE A 328 7.46 4.09 7.65
CA PHE A 328 8.24 5.19 7.08
C PHE A 328 8.34 5.07 5.55
N SER A 329 8.67 3.89 5.03
CA SER A 329 8.76 3.66 3.58
C SER A 329 7.41 3.78 2.85
N ALA A 330 6.29 3.71 3.58
CA ALA A 330 4.94 3.92 3.08
C ALA A 330 4.48 5.39 3.13
N PHE A 331 5.32 6.32 3.62
CA PHE A 331 5.02 7.75 3.61
C PHE A 331 4.58 8.20 2.22
N HIS A 332 3.61 9.14 2.16
CA HIS A 332 2.95 9.50 0.90
C HIS A 332 3.87 10.06 -0.19
N ASP A 333 5.07 10.55 0.13
CA ASP A 333 6.11 10.90 -0.86
C ASP A 333 7.19 9.81 -1.01
N ALA A 334 7.20 8.77 -0.16
CA ALA A 334 8.14 7.66 -0.26
C ALA A 334 7.63 6.57 -1.20
N ILE A 335 6.55 5.87 -0.85
CA ILE A 335 6.00 4.80 -1.70
C ILE A 335 5.47 5.32 -3.03
N THR A 336 4.97 6.54 -3.08
CA THR A 336 4.53 7.23 -4.31
C THR A 336 5.68 7.58 -5.22
N ALA A 337 6.91 7.60 -4.66
CA ALA A 337 8.17 7.87 -5.35
C ALA A 337 8.27 9.27 -5.97
N THR A 338 7.70 10.26 -5.31
CA THR A 338 7.68 11.67 -5.72
C THR A 338 8.86 12.48 -5.18
N HIS A 339 9.84 11.79 -4.61
CA HIS A 339 11.06 12.33 -4.01
C HIS A 339 12.25 12.41 -5.00
N ILE A 340 13.33 13.06 -4.58
CA ILE A 340 14.58 13.18 -5.36
C ILE A 340 15.33 11.84 -5.48
N ASP A 341 16.25 11.73 -6.43
CA ASP A 341 16.97 10.47 -6.70
C ASP A 341 17.76 9.97 -5.48
N ALA A 342 18.43 10.87 -4.75
CA ALA A 342 19.17 10.48 -3.54
C ALA A 342 18.26 9.88 -2.44
N ALA A 343 17.06 10.41 -2.26
CA ALA A 343 16.09 9.85 -1.31
C ALA A 343 15.53 8.50 -1.81
N HIS A 344 15.44 8.32 -3.13
CA HIS A 344 15.06 7.03 -3.70
C HIS A 344 16.09 5.93 -3.43
N GLU A 345 17.36 6.23 -3.62
CA GLU A 345 18.46 5.31 -3.33
C GLU A 345 18.44 4.90 -1.84
N GLU A 346 18.36 5.90 -0.94
CA GLU A 346 18.26 5.63 0.51
C GLU A 346 17.04 4.77 0.86
N LEU A 347 15.89 5.01 0.24
CA LEU A 347 14.67 4.22 0.45
C LEU A 347 14.85 2.77 -0.01
N MET A 348 15.48 2.55 -1.15
CA MET A 348 15.74 1.21 -1.68
C MET A 348 16.71 0.44 -0.78
N ASP A 349 17.76 1.09 -0.27
CA ASP A 349 18.71 0.50 0.69
C ASP A 349 18.00 0.15 2.01
N LEU A 350 17.11 1.01 2.48
CA LEU A 350 16.31 0.79 3.68
C LEU A 350 15.40 -0.45 3.53
N LEU A 351 14.68 -0.57 2.41
CA LEU A 351 13.86 -1.74 2.11
C LEU A 351 14.71 -3.02 2.02
N GLY A 352 15.89 -2.94 1.37
CA GLY A 352 16.84 -4.05 1.30
C GLY A 352 17.31 -4.52 2.68
N ALA A 353 17.59 -3.62 3.61
CA ALA A 353 17.98 -3.94 4.97
C ALA A 353 16.83 -4.62 5.76
N VAL A 354 15.59 -4.15 5.59
CA VAL A 354 14.41 -4.78 6.18
C VAL A 354 14.20 -6.19 5.63
N GLN A 355 14.31 -6.37 4.31
CA GLN A 355 14.19 -7.68 3.66
C GLN A 355 15.24 -8.67 4.18
N HIS A 356 16.49 -8.23 4.27
CA HIS A 356 17.58 -9.06 4.78
C HIS A 356 17.28 -9.54 6.21
N THR A 357 16.93 -8.62 7.10
CA THR A 357 16.62 -8.94 8.50
C THR A 357 15.38 -9.84 8.60
N ALA A 358 14.31 -9.55 7.91
CA ALA A 358 13.07 -10.35 7.91
C ALA A 358 13.32 -11.76 7.38
N THR A 359 14.13 -11.91 6.32
CA THR A 359 14.51 -13.21 5.76
C THR A 359 15.31 -14.04 6.77
N GLN A 360 16.25 -13.43 7.49
CA GLN A 360 17.01 -14.12 8.54
C GLN A 360 16.09 -14.58 9.68
N LEU A 361 15.23 -13.71 10.19
CA LEU A 361 14.27 -14.05 11.25
C LEU A 361 13.35 -15.20 10.83
N LEU A 362 12.83 -15.15 9.61
CA LEU A 362 11.98 -16.19 9.04
C LEU A 362 12.70 -17.53 8.92
N SER A 363 13.93 -17.49 8.38
CA SER A 363 14.79 -18.67 8.26
C SER A 363 15.11 -19.27 9.63
N ASP A 364 15.53 -18.46 10.59
CA ASP A 364 15.91 -18.90 11.94
C ASP A 364 14.72 -19.51 12.70
N ALA A 365 13.52 -18.92 12.55
CA ALA A 365 12.30 -19.45 13.15
C ALA A 365 11.98 -20.86 12.64
N CYS A 366 12.04 -21.07 11.33
CA CYS A 366 11.68 -22.32 10.69
C CYS A 366 12.77 -23.41 10.80
N THR A 367 14.05 -23.04 10.67
CA THR A 367 15.18 -23.98 10.63
C THR A 367 15.34 -24.76 11.93
N ARG A 368 14.97 -24.21 13.09
CA ARG A 368 15.01 -24.89 14.39
C ARG A 368 14.11 -26.13 14.47
N HIS A 369 13.16 -26.24 13.57
CA HIS A 369 12.20 -27.34 13.50
C HIS A 369 12.50 -28.33 12.39
N VAL A 370 13.69 -28.23 11.76
CA VAL A 370 14.08 -29.04 10.61
C VAL A 370 15.43 -29.72 10.86
N ASP A 371 15.50 -31.02 10.69
CA ASP A 371 16.76 -31.78 10.71
C ASP A 371 17.44 -31.67 9.34
N HIS A 372 18.72 -31.34 9.33
CA HIS A 372 19.46 -31.16 8.09
C HIS A 372 19.46 -32.44 7.24
N ALA A 373 19.04 -32.31 5.98
CA ALA A 373 19.08 -33.39 5.00
C ALA A 373 19.30 -32.80 3.60
N ILE A 374 20.22 -33.39 2.83
CA ILE A 374 20.67 -32.85 1.54
C ILE A 374 19.58 -32.94 0.46
N THR A 375 18.71 -33.95 0.55
CA THR A 375 17.70 -34.26 -0.47
C THR A 375 16.27 -34.08 -0.03
N SER A 376 16.07 -33.51 1.16
CA SER A 376 14.76 -33.16 1.70
C SER A 376 14.64 -31.67 1.90
N VAL A 377 13.45 -31.14 1.66
CA VAL A 377 13.12 -29.74 1.86
C VAL A 377 11.77 -29.65 2.56
N THR A 378 11.66 -28.83 3.57
CA THR A 378 10.42 -28.56 4.27
C THR A 378 9.82 -27.23 3.80
N LEU A 379 8.56 -27.28 3.41
CA LEU A 379 7.78 -26.14 2.94
C LEU A 379 6.85 -25.68 4.06
N PHE A 380 6.99 -24.45 4.53
CA PHE A 380 6.19 -23.83 5.58
C PHE A 380 5.16 -22.90 4.95
N ASN A 381 3.92 -22.96 5.40
CA ASN A 381 2.79 -22.16 4.95
C ASN A 381 2.28 -21.25 6.08
N HIS A 382 2.58 -19.95 6.02
CA HIS A 382 2.11 -18.95 6.99
C HIS A 382 0.66 -18.51 6.76
N HIS A 383 0.05 -18.83 5.60
CA HIS A 383 -1.38 -18.61 5.41
C HIS A 383 -2.19 -19.57 6.28
N ALA A 384 -3.39 -19.15 6.71
CA ALA A 384 -4.28 -20.00 7.50
C ALA A 384 -5.15 -20.97 6.66
N PHE A 385 -4.88 -21.09 5.37
CA PHE A 385 -5.55 -22.00 4.42
C PHE A 385 -4.51 -22.85 3.68
N PRO A 386 -4.89 -24.05 3.17
CA PRO A 386 -3.99 -24.88 2.40
C PRO A 386 -3.46 -24.14 1.16
N SER A 387 -2.15 -24.24 0.91
CA SER A 387 -1.49 -23.52 -0.18
C SER A 387 -0.66 -24.47 -1.04
N SER A 388 -0.71 -24.24 -2.35
CA SER A 388 0.15 -24.87 -3.35
C SER A 388 0.66 -23.79 -4.29
N ALA A 389 1.96 -23.75 -4.54
CA ALA A 389 2.62 -22.75 -5.36
C ALA A 389 3.79 -23.37 -6.12
N PRO A 390 4.29 -22.75 -7.19
CA PRO A 390 5.62 -23.07 -7.71
C PRO A 390 6.68 -22.77 -6.63
N VAL A 391 7.58 -23.73 -6.43
CA VAL A 391 8.68 -23.62 -5.46
C VAL A 391 9.98 -23.94 -6.18
N THR A 392 10.99 -23.08 -6.00
CA THR A 392 12.35 -23.33 -6.50
C THR A 392 13.28 -23.64 -5.33
N VAL A 393 14.03 -24.71 -5.46
CA VAL A 393 15.01 -25.15 -4.46
C VAL A 393 16.37 -25.36 -5.11
N THR A 394 17.43 -25.13 -4.37
CA THR A 394 18.81 -25.41 -4.78
C THR A 394 19.26 -26.71 -4.13
N VAL A 395 19.73 -27.65 -4.94
CA VAL A 395 20.33 -28.91 -4.49
C VAL A 395 21.77 -29.00 -4.98
N PRO A 396 22.69 -29.64 -4.23
CA PRO A 396 24.07 -29.80 -4.68
C PRO A 396 24.17 -30.85 -5.80
N GLY A 397 25.15 -30.67 -6.70
CA GLY A 397 25.46 -31.57 -7.78
C GLY A 397 24.78 -31.20 -9.11
N ASP A 398 25.22 -31.89 -10.15
CA ASP A 398 24.81 -31.73 -11.55
C ASP A 398 23.68 -32.72 -11.86
N TRP A 399 22.41 -32.26 -11.81
CA TRP A 399 21.27 -33.11 -12.15
C TRP A 399 20.72 -32.72 -13.53
N ALA A 400 20.67 -33.67 -14.42
CA ALA A 400 20.06 -33.47 -15.74
C ALA A 400 18.54 -33.20 -15.66
N GLY A 401 17.88 -33.71 -14.66
CA GLY A 401 16.48 -33.50 -14.31
C GLY A 401 16.23 -33.96 -12.87
N ALA A 402 15.05 -33.68 -12.35
CA ALA A 402 14.68 -33.98 -10.98
C ALA A 402 13.37 -34.78 -10.87
N ARG A 403 13.23 -35.57 -9.83
CA ARG A 403 11.98 -36.13 -9.34
C ARG A 403 11.74 -35.63 -7.93
N VAL A 404 10.54 -35.12 -7.67
CA VAL A 404 10.12 -34.62 -6.37
C VAL A 404 8.94 -35.44 -5.86
N THR A 405 8.94 -35.77 -4.56
CA THR A 405 7.85 -36.53 -3.93
C THR A 405 7.48 -35.98 -2.58
N ALA A 406 6.18 -36.07 -2.23
CA ALA A 406 5.67 -35.87 -0.86
C ALA A 406 5.14 -37.21 -0.36
N GLY A 407 5.93 -37.91 0.47
CA GLY A 407 5.69 -39.32 0.77
C GLY A 407 5.75 -40.14 -0.55
N ASP A 408 4.70 -40.88 -0.83
CA ASP A 408 4.60 -41.70 -2.06
C ASP A 408 4.05 -40.94 -3.28
N MET A 409 3.57 -39.71 -3.09
CA MET A 409 2.98 -38.90 -4.16
C MET A 409 4.07 -38.20 -4.96
N ALA A 410 4.15 -38.44 -6.27
CA ALA A 410 4.99 -37.68 -7.17
C ALA A 410 4.39 -36.29 -7.45
N LEU A 411 5.25 -35.29 -7.46
CA LEU A 411 4.88 -33.88 -7.71
C LEU A 411 5.33 -33.44 -9.11
N PRO A 412 4.58 -32.59 -9.80
CA PRO A 412 4.99 -32.02 -11.08
C PRO A 412 6.31 -31.24 -10.94
N VAL A 413 7.26 -31.49 -11.83
CA VAL A 413 8.53 -30.76 -11.92
C VAL A 413 8.52 -29.92 -13.20
N PHE A 414 8.67 -28.62 -13.05
CA PHE A 414 8.54 -27.64 -14.13
C PHE A 414 9.85 -27.40 -14.85
N GLU A 415 10.93 -27.24 -14.10
CA GLU A 415 12.23 -26.90 -14.65
C GLU A 415 13.35 -27.44 -13.77
N THR A 416 14.45 -27.78 -14.42
CA THR A 416 15.71 -28.15 -13.76
C THR A 416 16.83 -27.42 -14.47
N LEU A 417 17.47 -26.46 -13.77
CA LEU A 417 18.60 -25.67 -14.29
C LEU A 417 19.84 -26.02 -13.49
N ASN A 418 20.92 -26.25 -14.18
CA ASN A 418 22.19 -26.63 -13.57
C ASN A 418 23.34 -25.73 -14.04
N ASP A 419 24.25 -25.35 -13.13
CA ASP A 419 25.46 -24.56 -13.42
C ASP A 419 26.77 -25.35 -13.24
N GLY A 420 26.65 -26.68 -13.02
CA GLY A 420 27.77 -27.62 -12.81
C GLY A 420 28.10 -27.92 -11.35
N GLU A 421 27.79 -27.03 -10.42
CA GLU A 421 28.01 -27.25 -8.98
C GLU A 421 26.70 -27.49 -8.22
N VAL A 422 25.66 -26.74 -8.59
CA VAL A 422 24.33 -26.82 -8.00
C VAL A 422 23.25 -26.92 -9.08
N THR A 423 22.12 -27.47 -8.71
CA THR A 423 20.93 -27.57 -9.55
C THR A 423 19.77 -26.85 -8.90
N LEU A 424 19.11 -25.95 -9.64
CA LEU A 424 17.83 -25.37 -9.26
C LEU A 424 16.72 -26.24 -9.80
N VAL A 425 15.81 -26.65 -8.93
CA VAL A 425 14.64 -27.45 -9.28
C VAL A 425 13.38 -26.66 -8.93
N THR A 426 12.57 -26.37 -9.96
CA THR A 426 11.26 -25.72 -9.80
C THR A 426 10.16 -26.76 -9.96
N PHE A 427 9.26 -26.87 -8.97
CA PHE A 427 8.20 -27.89 -8.92
C PHE A 427 6.92 -27.32 -8.28
N ALA A 428 5.78 -28.03 -8.47
CA ALA A 428 4.55 -27.73 -7.75
C ALA A 428 4.67 -28.21 -6.30
N ALA A 429 4.52 -27.32 -5.33
CA ALA A 429 4.36 -27.73 -3.94
C ALA A 429 3.11 -28.60 -3.77
N PRO A 430 3.10 -29.62 -2.89
CA PRO A 430 1.87 -30.28 -2.50
C PRO A 430 0.96 -29.27 -1.78
N SER A 431 -0.30 -29.61 -1.54
CA SER A 431 -1.17 -28.78 -0.70
C SER A 431 -0.63 -28.76 0.73
N VAL A 432 0.14 -27.72 1.08
CA VAL A 432 0.70 -27.52 2.42
C VAL A 432 -0.38 -27.00 3.36
N PRO A 433 -0.65 -27.66 4.50
CA PRO A 433 -1.68 -27.22 5.44
C PRO A 433 -1.49 -25.76 5.89
N GLY A 434 -2.59 -25.06 6.13
CA GLY A 434 -2.53 -23.68 6.69
C GLY A 434 -1.89 -23.66 8.07
N LEU A 435 -0.99 -22.70 8.31
CA LEU A 435 -0.16 -22.57 9.52
C LEU A 435 0.62 -23.86 9.84
N GLY A 436 1.04 -24.58 8.80
CA GLY A 436 1.67 -25.86 8.88
C GLY A 436 2.87 -26.01 7.95
N ALA A 437 3.42 -27.22 7.91
CA ALA A 437 4.54 -27.54 7.04
C ALA A 437 4.43 -28.94 6.44
N THR A 438 5.10 -29.14 5.31
CA THR A 438 5.19 -30.44 4.62
C THR A 438 6.59 -30.65 4.09
N THR A 439 7.17 -31.82 4.34
CA THR A 439 8.48 -32.20 3.79
C THR A 439 8.32 -32.88 2.43
N VAL A 440 9.14 -32.48 1.48
CA VAL A 440 9.29 -33.12 0.16
C VAL A 440 10.70 -33.65 0.01
N THR A 441 10.85 -34.70 -0.83
CA THR A 441 12.13 -35.32 -1.13
C THR A 441 12.44 -35.21 -2.61
N LEU A 442 13.69 -34.84 -2.91
CA LEU A 442 14.19 -34.65 -4.26
C LEU A 442 15.22 -35.77 -4.62
N SER A 443 15.23 -36.19 -5.86
CA SER A 443 16.23 -37.12 -6.40
C SER A 443 16.52 -36.82 -7.88
N PRO A 444 17.73 -37.11 -8.38
CA PRO A 444 18.05 -36.95 -9.79
C PRO A 444 17.13 -37.80 -10.69
N ALA A 445 16.83 -37.28 -11.87
CA ALA A 445 16.04 -37.92 -12.91
C ALA A 445 16.57 -37.51 -14.31
N PRO A 446 16.17 -38.20 -15.40
CA PRO A 446 16.46 -37.74 -16.76
C PRO A 446 15.85 -36.38 -17.07
N ALA A 447 16.50 -35.60 -17.90
CA ALA A 447 15.97 -34.33 -18.43
C ALA A 447 14.66 -34.58 -19.22
N ARG A 448 13.73 -33.65 -19.11
CA ARG A 448 12.44 -33.65 -19.81
C ARG A 448 12.24 -32.29 -20.47
N GLN A 449 12.68 -32.16 -21.72
CA GLN A 449 12.46 -30.96 -22.52
C GLN A 449 12.10 -31.38 -23.93
N THR A 450 11.04 -30.78 -24.49
CA THR A 450 10.57 -31.12 -25.83
C THR A 450 10.09 -29.87 -26.54
N PRO A 451 10.60 -29.53 -27.74
CA PRO A 451 10.03 -28.47 -28.56
C PRO A 451 8.58 -28.78 -28.92
N VAL A 452 7.74 -27.79 -28.90
CA VAL A 452 6.32 -27.86 -29.30
C VAL A 452 6.16 -27.05 -30.59
N HIS A 453 5.64 -27.70 -31.62
CA HIS A 453 5.48 -27.07 -32.95
C HIS A 453 4.04 -26.63 -33.22
N ASP A 454 3.08 -27.10 -32.42
CA ASP A 454 1.68 -26.69 -32.56
C ASP A 454 1.46 -25.30 -31.96
N HIS A 455 0.66 -24.51 -32.65
CA HIS A 455 0.27 -23.18 -32.20
C HIS A 455 -1.00 -23.20 -31.34
N THR A 456 -1.73 -24.28 -31.27
CA THR A 456 -2.82 -24.54 -30.32
C THR A 456 -2.32 -25.46 -29.21
N ILE A 457 -2.19 -24.89 -28.01
CA ILE A 457 -1.62 -25.57 -26.85
C ILE A 457 -2.72 -25.94 -25.86
N THR A 458 -2.82 -27.23 -25.51
CA THR A 458 -3.70 -27.65 -24.42
C THR A 458 -2.84 -28.20 -23.29
N HIS A 459 -2.85 -27.49 -22.13
CA HIS A 459 -2.09 -27.86 -20.95
C HIS A 459 -2.72 -27.30 -19.68
N ALA A 460 -2.67 -28.02 -18.57
CA ALA A 460 -3.15 -27.62 -17.25
C ALA A 460 -4.60 -27.03 -17.23
N GLY A 461 -5.49 -27.60 -18.07
CA GLY A 461 -6.88 -27.14 -18.18
C GLY A 461 -7.13 -25.96 -19.11
N TYR A 462 -6.08 -25.38 -19.68
CA TYR A 462 -6.17 -24.28 -20.65
C TYR A 462 -5.96 -24.79 -22.07
N THR A 463 -6.68 -24.19 -23.02
CA THR A 463 -6.39 -24.28 -24.46
C THR A 463 -6.07 -22.88 -24.96
N ILE A 464 -4.87 -22.68 -25.49
CA ILE A 464 -4.33 -21.40 -25.94
C ILE A 464 -4.04 -21.45 -27.43
N ASP A 465 -4.55 -20.47 -28.19
CA ASP A 465 -4.17 -20.25 -29.57
C ASP A 465 -3.10 -19.15 -29.65
N ALA A 466 -1.87 -19.57 -29.96
CA ALA A 466 -0.71 -18.71 -30.08
C ALA A 466 -0.61 -18.16 -31.51
N GLY A 467 -0.92 -16.88 -31.68
CA GLY A 467 -0.69 -16.16 -32.95
C GLY A 467 0.76 -15.71 -33.08
N GLU A 468 1.12 -15.23 -34.28
CA GLU A 468 2.46 -14.69 -34.58
C GLU A 468 2.84 -13.51 -33.67
N HIS A 469 1.86 -12.64 -33.34
CA HIS A 469 2.06 -11.39 -32.60
C HIS A 469 1.57 -11.43 -31.16
N GLY A 470 1.11 -12.58 -30.67
CA GLY A 470 0.60 -12.75 -29.30
C GLY A 470 -0.50 -13.80 -29.21
N ILE A 471 -1.03 -14.02 -28.02
CA ILE A 471 -2.09 -14.98 -27.76
C ILE A 471 -3.44 -14.38 -28.20
N THR A 472 -4.12 -15.07 -29.12
CA THR A 472 -5.37 -14.63 -29.74
C THR A 472 -6.61 -15.17 -29.04
N ARG A 473 -6.49 -16.35 -28.39
CA ARG A 473 -7.61 -17.00 -27.70
C ARG A 473 -7.11 -17.81 -26.51
N ILE A 474 -7.88 -17.78 -25.44
CA ILE A 474 -7.75 -18.69 -24.30
C ILE A 474 -9.13 -19.27 -24.02
N ALA A 475 -9.18 -20.60 -23.89
CA ALA A 475 -10.38 -21.33 -23.51
C ALA A 475 -10.07 -22.27 -22.34
N VAL A 476 -11.08 -22.51 -21.51
CA VAL A 476 -11.06 -23.51 -20.41
C VAL A 476 -12.26 -24.44 -20.61
N GLU A 477 -12.07 -25.74 -20.40
CA GLU A 477 -13.07 -26.75 -20.76
C GLU A 477 -14.46 -26.45 -20.19
N GLU A 478 -14.55 -26.04 -18.94
CA GLU A 478 -15.84 -25.79 -18.27
C GLU A 478 -16.41 -24.39 -18.54
N LEU A 479 -15.57 -23.40 -18.95
CA LEU A 479 -15.94 -22.01 -19.09
C LEU A 479 -16.06 -21.57 -20.58
N GLY A 480 -15.56 -22.38 -21.50
CA GLY A 480 -15.45 -22.03 -22.92
C GLY A 480 -14.36 -20.97 -23.19
N ALA A 481 -14.55 -20.13 -24.20
CA ALA A 481 -13.61 -19.07 -24.52
C ALA A 481 -13.71 -17.95 -23.48
N VAL A 482 -12.63 -17.67 -22.78
CA VAL A 482 -12.50 -16.60 -21.76
C VAL A 482 -11.73 -15.39 -22.27
N VAL A 483 -10.92 -15.59 -23.34
CA VAL A 483 -10.22 -14.54 -24.10
C VAL A 483 -10.50 -14.77 -25.58
N ASP A 484 -10.82 -13.73 -26.34
CA ASP A 484 -11.14 -13.81 -27.78
C ASP A 484 -10.32 -12.88 -28.69
N GLY A 485 -9.39 -12.11 -28.13
CA GLY A 485 -8.43 -11.28 -28.87
C GLY A 485 -9.01 -10.19 -29.79
N ARG A 486 -10.27 -9.79 -29.57
CA ARG A 486 -10.96 -8.86 -30.49
C ARG A 486 -10.36 -7.47 -30.52
N ASP A 487 -10.07 -6.89 -29.34
CA ASP A 487 -9.56 -5.52 -29.22
C ASP A 487 -8.05 -5.49 -28.97
N PHE A 488 -7.57 -6.38 -28.11
CA PHE A 488 -6.17 -6.58 -27.76
C PHE A 488 -5.83 -8.06 -27.77
N LEU A 489 -4.56 -8.39 -28.01
CA LEU A 489 -4.04 -9.72 -27.73
C LEU A 489 -3.81 -9.85 -26.20
N PHE A 490 -3.84 -11.07 -25.70
CA PHE A 490 -3.67 -11.32 -24.26
C PHE A 490 -2.21 -11.04 -23.82
N GLY A 491 -2.05 -10.16 -22.85
CA GLY A 491 -0.75 -9.69 -22.38
C GLY A 491 -0.09 -8.65 -23.28
N GLU A 492 -0.81 -8.08 -24.27
CA GLU A 492 -0.26 -7.10 -25.21
C GLU A 492 0.23 -5.84 -24.49
N LEU A 493 1.40 -5.36 -24.90
CA LEU A 493 1.91 -4.08 -24.48
C LEU A 493 1.18 -2.94 -25.24
N VAL A 494 0.79 -1.91 -24.48
CA VAL A 494 0.12 -0.72 -25.01
C VAL A 494 0.86 0.51 -24.50
N LEU A 495 1.36 1.32 -25.44
CA LEU A 495 2.05 2.55 -25.15
C LEU A 495 1.07 3.72 -25.22
N GLU A 496 1.03 4.55 -24.19
CA GLU A 496 0.20 5.76 -24.10
C GLU A 496 1.08 6.98 -23.87
N VAL A 497 0.78 8.11 -24.54
CA VAL A 497 1.42 9.39 -24.21
C VAL A 497 0.90 9.85 -22.85
N ASP A 498 1.80 10.17 -21.93
CA ASP A 498 1.49 10.66 -20.58
C ASP A 498 2.37 11.87 -20.25
N GLU A 499 1.86 13.06 -20.50
CA GLU A 499 2.52 14.34 -20.25
C GLU A 499 2.28 14.84 -18.80
N GLY A 500 1.91 13.95 -17.87
CA GLY A 500 1.74 14.27 -16.46
C GLY A 500 3.07 14.41 -15.73
N ASP A 501 2.95 14.69 -14.43
CA ASP A 501 4.08 14.72 -13.51
C ASP A 501 4.11 13.43 -12.65
N PRO A 502 5.02 13.27 -11.67
CA PRO A 502 5.07 12.08 -10.84
C PRO A 502 3.78 11.78 -10.05
N TRP A 503 3.00 12.80 -9.68
CA TRP A 503 1.73 12.65 -8.97
C TRP A 503 0.57 12.39 -9.91
N GLY A 504 0.39 13.25 -10.89
CA GLY A 504 -0.75 13.24 -11.79
C GLY A 504 -0.44 12.64 -13.14
N THR A 505 -1.45 12.08 -13.79
CA THR A 505 -1.37 11.58 -15.16
C THR A 505 -2.05 12.56 -16.12
N ARG A 506 -1.50 12.69 -17.33
CA ARG A 506 -2.12 13.43 -18.41
C ARG A 506 -2.04 12.60 -19.67
N THR A 507 -2.96 11.64 -19.78
CA THR A 507 -3.06 10.77 -20.94
C THR A 507 -4.25 11.17 -21.80
N TYR A 508 -4.09 11.02 -23.12
CA TYR A 508 -5.15 11.25 -24.09
C TYR A 508 -5.54 9.92 -24.72
N ASN A 509 -6.82 9.53 -24.63
CA ASN A 509 -7.30 8.22 -25.10
C ASN A 509 -7.04 7.93 -26.58
N HIS A 510 -6.81 8.96 -27.39
CA HIS A 510 -6.53 8.85 -28.84
C HIS A 510 -5.04 8.67 -29.17
N ASP A 511 -4.14 8.81 -28.19
CA ASP A 511 -2.70 8.70 -28.35
C ASP A 511 -2.16 7.34 -27.84
N ARG A 512 -2.93 6.28 -28.13
CA ARG A 512 -2.56 4.90 -27.81
C ARG A 512 -1.88 4.23 -28.98
N GLU A 513 -0.78 3.55 -28.72
CA GLU A 513 -0.10 2.72 -29.69
C GLU A 513 -0.04 1.27 -29.22
N ARG A 514 -0.47 0.35 -30.07
CA ARG A 514 -0.43 -1.08 -29.83
C ARG A 514 0.94 -1.64 -30.22
N CYS A 515 1.58 -2.40 -29.32
CA CYS A 515 2.88 -3.01 -29.58
C CYS A 515 2.79 -4.41 -30.24
N ALA A 516 1.60 -4.97 -30.41
CA ALA A 516 1.41 -6.27 -31.06
C ALA A 516 2.06 -6.36 -32.46
N PRO A 517 1.97 -5.36 -33.37
CA PRO A 517 2.60 -5.44 -34.69
C PRO A 517 4.14 -5.58 -34.65
N PHE A 518 4.76 -5.27 -33.52
CA PHE A 518 6.21 -5.34 -33.29
C PHE A 518 6.62 -6.54 -32.43
N THR A 519 5.67 -7.40 -32.06
CA THR A 519 5.88 -8.61 -31.27
C THR A 519 5.95 -9.83 -32.17
N THR A 520 6.80 -10.79 -31.85
CA THR A 520 6.97 -12.04 -32.59
C THR A 520 7.07 -13.22 -31.64
N LEU A 521 6.40 -14.32 -31.98
CA LEU A 521 6.55 -15.59 -31.30
C LEU A 521 7.94 -16.16 -31.56
N THR A 522 8.74 -16.34 -30.51
CA THR A 522 10.12 -16.83 -30.60
C THR A 522 10.26 -18.32 -30.31
N GLY A 523 9.30 -18.93 -29.61
CA GLY A 523 9.30 -20.36 -29.35
C GLY A 523 8.17 -20.82 -28.44
N ILE A 524 7.90 -22.12 -28.52
CA ILE A 524 7.01 -22.84 -27.60
C ILE A 524 7.75 -24.09 -27.14
N GLU A 525 7.86 -24.25 -25.81
CA GLU A 525 8.64 -25.32 -25.21
C GLU A 525 7.86 -26.02 -24.10
N ALA A 526 7.90 -27.35 -24.06
CA ALA A 526 7.50 -28.14 -22.90
C ALA A 526 8.73 -28.38 -22.02
N LEU A 527 8.71 -27.82 -20.80
CA LEU A 527 9.75 -27.96 -19.80
C LEU A 527 9.20 -28.76 -18.62
N GLY A 528 9.58 -30.05 -18.50
CA GLY A 528 9.02 -30.93 -17.48
C GLY A 528 7.49 -31.00 -17.58
N ASP A 529 6.81 -30.60 -16.52
CA ASP A 529 5.34 -30.57 -16.41
C ASP A 529 4.76 -29.16 -16.60
N SER A 530 5.47 -28.33 -17.40
CA SER A 530 5.01 -26.99 -17.80
C SER A 530 5.14 -26.75 -19.30
N VAL A 531 4.42 -25.78 -19.83
CA VAL A 531 4.57 -25.28 -21.20
C VAL A 531 4.81 -23.78 -21.15
N VAL A 532 5.81 -23.31 -21.89
CA VAL A 532 6.21 -21.91 -21.97
C VAL A 532 6.07 -21.42 -23.41
N LEU A 533 5.30 -20.35 -23.60
CA LEU A 533 5.23 -19.62 -24.87
C LEU A 533 6.07 -18.35 -24.72
N ARG A 534 7.00 -18.12 -25.64
CA ARG A 534 7.94 -17.00 -25.60
C ARG A 534 7.68 -16.04 -26.74
N TYR A 535 7.53 -14.79 -26.40
CA TYR A 535 7.43 -13.67 -27.35
C TYR A 535 8.54 -12.67 -27.09
N ALA A 536 8.96 -11.97 -28.13
CA ALA A 536 9.86 -10.84 -28.04
C ALA A 536 9.45 -9.75 -29.00
N GLY A 537 9.79 -8.51 -28.69
CA GLY A 537 9.48 -7.40 -29.54
C GLY A 537 10.36 -6.17 -29.25
N ALA A 538 10.35 -5.23 -30.17
CA ALA A 538 10.98 -3.92 -30.00
C ALA A 538 10.19 -2.86 -30.76
N HIS A 539 9.87 -1.77 -30.09
CA HIS A 539 9.24 -0.63 -30.72
C HIS A 539 10.22 0.12 -31.61
N PRO A 540 9.82 0.55 -32.84
CA PRO A 540 10.70 1.32 -33.69
C PRO A 540 11.07 2.65 -33.05
N VAL A 541 12.38 2.92 -32.99
CA VAL A 541 12.94 4.14 -32.38
C VAL A 541 12.53 5.36 -33.20
N ASN A 542 11.75 6.25 -32.61
CA ASN A 542 11.43 7.53 -33.21
C ASN A 542 12.48 8.57 -32.79
N PHE A 543 13.57 8.66 -33.54
CA PHE A 543 14.61 9.67 -33.35
C PHE A 543 14.41 10.84 -34.31
N GLN A 544 13.90 11.97 -33.83
CA GLN A 544 13.86 13.22 -34.56
C GLN A 544 14.99 14.14 -34.12
N PRO A 545 16.15 14.15 -34.79
CA PRO A 545 17.39 14.77 -34.28
C PRO A 545 17.39 16.30 -34.23
N PHE A 546 16.36 16.98 -34.72
CA PHE A 546 16.34 18.45 -34.85
C PHE A 546 15.09 19.10 -34.18
N SER A 547 14.30 18.38 -33.41
CA SER A 547 13.19 18.97 -32.68
C SER A 547 13.58 19.20 -31.23
N LEU A 548 13.37 20.40 -30.70
CA LEU A 548 13.51 20.71 -29.27
C LEU A 548 12.50 19.90 -28.40
N ASN A 549 11.52 19.27 -29.08
CA ASN A 549 10.53 18.38 -28.48
C ASN A 549 10.67 16.93 -29.00
N ALA A 550 11.89 16.48 -29.30
CA ALA A 550 12.13 15.11 -29.74
C ALA A 550 11.80 14.14 -28.59
N LYS A 551 10.72 13.42 -28.73
CA LYS A 551 10.39 12.29 -27.85
C LYS A 551 11.27 11.12 -28.28
N ILE A 552 12.23 10.75 -27.43
CA ILE A 552 13.05 9.55 -27.64
C ILE A 552 12.28 8.40 -27.02
N THR A 553 11.92 7.41 -27.83
CA THR A 553 11.30 6.17 -27.36
C THR A 553 12.20 5.01 -27.76
N TYR A 554 12.77 4.33 -26.80
CA TYR A 554 13.39 3.02 -26.97
C TYR A 554 12.71 2.07 -26.02
N LEU A 555 12.07 1.05 -26.59
CA LEU A 555 11.31 0.05 -25.87
C LEU A 555 11.54 -1.30 -26.53
N ASP A 556 12.09 -2.25 -25.78
CA ASP A 556 12.15 -3.67 -26.15
C ASP A 556 11.61 -4.53 -25.02
N TRP A 557 11.15 -5.74 -25.35
CA TRP A 557 10.58 -6.63 -24.36
C TRP A 557 10.72 -8.10 -24.71
N THR A 558 10.66 -8.91 -23.67
CA THR A 558 10.40 -10.34 -23.74
C THR A 558 9.22 -10.69 -22.84
N GLN A 559 8.40 -11.66 -23.30
CA GLN A 559 7.28 -12.17 -22.50
C GLN A 559 7.29 -13.69 -22.49
N ASN A 560 7.11 -14.26 -21.31
CA ASN A 560 6.90 -15.67 -21.09
C ASN A 560 5.49 -15.90 -20.56
N PHE A 561 4.70 -16.70 -21.29
CA PHE A 561 3.39 -17.18 -20.81
C PHE A 561 3.58 -18.63 -20.39
N ILE A 562 3.35 -18.93 -19.09
CA ILE A 562 3.76 -20.18 -18.48
C ILE A 562 2.53 -20.90 -17.90
N LEU A 563 2.26 -22.09 -18.44
CA LEU A 563 1.26 -23.01 -17.94
C LEU A 563 1.94 -24.11 -17.13
N ARG A 564 1.54 -24.30 -15.89
CA ARG A 564 2.12 -25.30 -14.98
C ARG A 564 1.06 -26.27 -14.47
N THR A 565 1.34 -27.58 -14.60
CA THR A 565 0.46 -28.63 -14.08
C THR A 565 0.26 -28.48 -12.56
N GLY A 566 -1.00 -28.41 -12.11
CA GLY A 566 -1.35 -28.29 -10.69
C GLY A 566 -1.31 -26.86 -10.14
N ILE A 567 -0.97 -25.85 -10.95
CA ILE A 567 -1.06 -24.43 -10.59
C ILE A 567 -2.29 -23.81 -11.29
N PRO A 568 -3.22 -23.18 -10.56
CA PRO A 568 -4.53 -22.80 -11.09
C PRO A 568 -4.54 -21.49 -11.90
N TRP A 569 -3.38 -20.92 -12.25
CA TRP A 569 -3.27 -19.70 -13.03
C TRP A 569 -2.29 -19.81 -14.19
N LEU A 570 -2.48 -18.99 -15.21
CA LEU A 570 -1.52 -18.77 -16.30
C LEU A 570 -0.59 -17.61 -15.90
N GLU A 571 0.70 -17.89 -15.72
CA GLU A 571 1.69 -16.85 -15.40
C GLU A 571 2.08 -16.04 -16.64
N VAL A 572 2.34 -14.75 -16.43
CA VAL A 572 2.81 -13.81 -17.45
C VAL A 572 4.01 -13.07 -16.87
N GLU A 573 5.20 -13.44 -17.31
CA GLU A 573 6.43 -12.73 -17.00
C GLU A 573 6.77 -11.80 -18.16
N THR A 574 6.95 -10.53 -17.89
CA THR A 574 7.29 -9.53 -18.90
C THR A 574 8.55 -8.78 -18.47
N THR A 575 9.62 -8.86 -19.26
CA THR A 575 10.82 -8.05 -19.07
C THR A 575 10.87 -6.97 -20.13
N VAL A 576 11.10 -5.73 -19.70
CA VAL A 576 11.05 -4.53 -20.55
C VAL A 576 12.34 -3.73 -20.40
N GLY A 577 13.00 -3.45 -21.51
CA GLY A 577 14.01 -2.39 -21.60
C GLY A 577 13.30 -1.06 -21.87
N TRP A 578 13.30 -0.15 -20.90
CA TRP A 578 12.53 1.08 -20.89
C TRP A 578 13.43 2.31 -20.90
N TYR A 579 13.41 3.07 -21.98
CA TYR A 579 14.15 4.32 -22.13
C TYR A 579 13.28 5.33 -22.89
N THR A 580 12.32 5.92 -22.19
CA THR A 580 11.31 6.80 -22.77
C THR A 580 11.14 8.07 -21.95
N GLN A 581 10.42 9.03 -22.51
CA GLN A 581 10.02 10.27 -21.87
C GLN A 581 8.57 10.59 -22.24
N ASP A 582 7.77 11.00 -21.24
CA ASP A 582 6.35 11.36 -21.40
C ASP A 582 5.46 10.23 -21.95
N TYR A 583 5.78 8.99 -21.56
CA TYR A 583 5.01 7.81 -21.90
C TYR A 583 4.59 7.00 -20.67
N ARG A 584 3.54 6.21 -20.87
CA ARG A 584 3.05 5.18 -19.97
C ARG A 584 2.96 3.85 -20.72
N LEU A 585 3.36 2.76 -20.09
CA LEU A 585 3.24 1.41 -20.61
C LEU A 585 2.17 0.66 -19.82
N ARG A 586 1.29 -0.03 -20.54
CA ARG A 586 0.27 -0.92 -19.98
C ARG A 586 0.42 -2.33 -20.52
N LEU A 587 -0.04 -3.31 -19.75
CA LEU A 587 -0.35 -4.65 -20.20
C LEU A 587 -1.87 -4.81 -20.34
N ALA A 588 -2.33 -5.34 -21.47
CA ALA A 588 -3.74 -5.55 -21.78
C ALA A 588 -4.13 -7.02 -21.58
N PHE A 589 -5.17 -7.24 -20.77
CA PHE A 589 -5.73 -8.57 -20.51
C PHE A 589 -7.21 -8.57 -20.92
N PRO A 590 -7.53 -8.85 -22.20
CA PRO A 590 -8.89 -8.83 -22.70
C PRO A 590 -9.67 -10.06 -22.24
N SER A 591 -10.88 -9.85 -21.73
CA SER A 591 -11.87 -10.89 -21.48
C SER A 591 -12.84 -11.01 -22.66
N ALA A 592 -13.35 -12.20 -22.88
CA ALA A 592 -14.44 -12.42 -23.84
C ALA A 592 -15.75 -11.73 -23.43
N THR A 593 -15.86 -11.29 -22.19
CA THR A 593 -17.03 -10.56 -21.65
C THR A 593 -16.80 -9.04 -21.69
N ARG A 594 -17.73 -8.31 -22.29
CA ARG A 594 -17.71 -6.83 -22.27
C ARG A 594 -18.16 -6.32 -20.91
N ALA A 595 -17.34 -5.48 -20.28
CA ALA A 595 -17.64 -4.85 -19.02
C ALA A 595 -16.86 -3.53 -18.86
N ASN A 596 -17.49 -2.56 -18.19
CA ASN A 596 -16.87 -1.30 -17.78
C ASN A 596 -16.84 -1.16 -16.24
N ARG A 597 -17.18 -2.23 -15.53
CA ARG A 597 -17.13 -2.34 -14.09
C ARG A 597 -16.14 -3.43 -13.72
N GLY A 598 -15.21 -3.10 -12.84
CA GLY A 598 -14.19 -4.02 -12.35
C GLY A 598 -14.35 -4.33 -10.86
N VAL A 599 -13.68 -5.39 -10.44
CA VAL A 599 -13.53 -5.82 -9.05
C VAL A 599 -12.08 -5.63 -8.65
N TYR A 600 -11.82 -4.99 -7.51
CA TYR A 600 -10.49 -4.58 -7.08
C TYR A 600 -10.26 -4.94 -5.62
N GLU A 601 -9.18 -5.62 -5.31
CA GLU A 601 -8.75 -5.80 -3.93
C GLU A 601 -8.20 -4.48 -3.37
N ILE A 602 -8.68 -4.10 -2.20
CA ILE A 602 -8.23 -2.93 -1.43
C ILE A 602 -7.65 -3.39 -0.09
N PRO A 603 -6.93 -2.55 0.65
CA PRO A 603 -6.55 -2.88 2.03
C PRO A 603 -7.74 -3.31 2.85
N TYR A 604 -7.70 -4.55 3.35
CA TYR A 604 -8.77 -5.19 4.14
C TYR A 604 -10.12 -5.37 3.46
N GLY A 605 -10.17 -5.45 2.13
CA GLY A 605 -11.46 -5.64 1.47
C GLY A 605 -11.38 -5.79 -0.05
N VAL A 606 -12.54 -5.76 -0.67
CA VAL A 606 -12.70 -5.80 -2.13
C VAL A 606 -13.80 -4.84 -2.52
N LEU A 607 -13.58 -4.05 -3.57
CA LEU A 607 -14.56 -3.10 -4.11
C LEU A 607 -14.89 -3.39 -5.57
N GLU A 608 -16.16 -3.17 -5.92
CA GLU A 608 -16.59 -3.08 -7.31
C GLU A 608 -16.63 -1.60 -7.71
N ARG A 609 -15.93 -1.23 -8.78
CA ARG A 609 -15.82 0.15 -9.26
C ARG A 609 -16.18 0.26 -10.72
N ASP A 610 -16.94 1.30 -11.06
CA ASP A 610 -17.21 1.65 -12.45
C ASP A 610 -15.99 2.34 -13.07
N ARG A 611 -15.93 2.34 -14.41
CA ARG A 611 -14.94 3.14 -15.13
C ARG A 611 -15.10 4.60 -14.72
N TYR A 612 -14.03 5.22 -14.28
CA TYR A 612 -13.98 6.64 -13.98
C TYR A 612 -13.28 7.40 -15.11
N GLU A 613 -13.94 8.41 -15.61
CA GLU A 613 -13.35 9.36 -16.57
C GLU A 613 -13.30 10.75 -15.92
N ALA A 614 -12.09 11.26 -15.74
CA ALA A 614 -11.92 12.61 -15.24
C ALA A 614 -12.41 13.61 -16.29
N THR A 615 -13.35 14.45 -15.89
CA THR A 615 -13.75 15.62 -16.67
C THR A 615 -12.90 16.81 -16.24
N GLY A 616 -11.86 17.13 -17.02
CA GLY A 616 -11.05 18.32 -16.77
C GLY A 616 -9.53 18.14 -16.91
N THR A 617 -8.84 19.26 -16.98
CA THR A 617 -7.38 19.35 -17.15
C THR A 617 -6.62 19.40 -15.83
N HIS A 618 -7.22 19.03 -14.70
CA HIS A 618 -6.56 19.15 -13.39
C HIS A 618 -5.46 18.10 -13.27
N LEU A 619 -4.27 18.52 -12.90
CA LEU A 619 -3.19 17.67 -12.43
C LEU A 619 -3.75 16.85 -11.25
N GLY A 620 -3.73 15.52 -11.34
CA GLY A 620 -4.33 14.66 -10.34
C GLY A 620 -5.67 14.02 -10.74
N ALA A 621 -6.27 14.45 -11.83
CA ALA A 621 -7.44 13.75 -12.35
C ALA A 621 -7.07 12.32 -12.75
N ALA A 622 -7.88 11.36 -12.31
CA ALA A 622 -7.71 9.97 -12.69
C ALA A 622 -8.22 9.75 -14.11
N ASN A 623 -7.36 9.24 -14.96
CA ASN A 623 -7.77 8.81 -16.30
C ASN A 623 -8.34 7.38 -16.28
N GLY A 624 -9.25 7.10 -15.36
CA GLY A 624 -9.91 5.81 -15.22
C GLY A 624 -9.11 4.72 -14.51
N ASP A 625 -7.93 5.03 -13.97
CA ASP A 625 -7.15 4.09 -13.18
C ASP A 625 -7.62 4.04 -11.72
N TRP A 626 -7.62 2.84 -11.16
CA TRP A 626 -7.94 2.55 -9.77
C TRP A 626 -6.82 1.76 -9.10
N PRO A 627 -6.57 1.97 -7.80
CA PRO A 627 -5.58 1.17 -7.08
C PRO A 627 -6.13 -0.21 -6.72
N ALA A 628 -5.26 -1.24 -6.79
CA ALA A 628 -5.52 -2.58 -6.28
C ALA A 628 -4.26 -3.16 -5.64
N ILE A 629 -4.44 -4.01 -4.61
CA ILE A 629 -3.32 -4.57 -3.86
C ILE A 629 -2.68 -5.75 -4.61
N HIS A 630 -3.36 -6.90 -4.69
CA HIS A 630 -2.83 -8.11 -5.32
C HIS A 630 -3.51 -8.45 -6.63
N TRP A 631 -4.76 -8.00 -6.82
CA TRP A 631 -5.52 -8.33 -8.03
C TRP A 631 -6.61 -7.31 -8.34
N ALA A 632 -6.94 -7.25 -9.62
CA ALA A 632 -8.19 -6.67 -10.11
C ALA A 632 -8.74 -7.54 -11.24
N GLY A 633 -10.02 -7.40 -11.55
CA GLY A 633 -10.62 -8.24 -12.55
C GLY A 633 -12.04 -7.86 -12.92
N ILE A 634 -12.72 -8.78 -13.59
CA ILE A 634 -14.09 -8.64 -14.08
C ILE A 634 -14.92 -9.81 -13.54
N GLN A 635 -16.05 -9.50 -12.91
CA GLN A 635 -17.04 -10.52 -12.59
C GLN A 635 -17.93 -10.77 -13.81
N THR A 636 -17.90 -11.99 -14.32
CA THR A 636 -18.82 -12.45 -15.37
C THR A 636 -19.98 -13.25 -14.75
N PRO A 637 -21.04 -13.57 -15.51
CA PRO A 637 -22.12 -14.39 -14.95
C PRO A 637 -21.72 -15.79 -14.47
N GLY A 638 -20.62 -16.37 -14.98
CA GLY A 638 -20.20 -17.75 -14.69
C GLY A 638 -18.86 -17.87 -13.96
N TYR A 639 -18.04 -16.83 -13.98
CA TYR A 639 -16.69 -16.87 -13.42
C TYR A 639 -16.14 -15.47 -13.13
N THR A 640 -15.12 -15.42 -12.30
CA THR A 640 -14.30 -14.24 -12.08
C THR A 640 -13.07 -14.31 -12.98
N PHE A 641 -12.86 -13.32 -13.84
CA PHE A 641 -11.64 -13.11 -14.62
C PHE A 641 -10.72 -12.17 -13.82
N ALA A 642 -9.68 -12.70 -13.20
CA ALA A 642 -8.80 -11.93 -12.32
C ALA A 642 -7.37 -11.88 -12.87
N VAL A 643 -6.77 -10.69 -12.81
CA VAL A 643 -5.36 -10.45 -13.13
C VAL A 643 -4.62 -10.15 -11.84
N PHE A 644 -3.73 -11.05 -11.45
CA PHE A 644 -2.85 -10.91 -10.28
C PHE A 644 -1.62 -10.08 -10.62
N ASN A 645 -1.05 -9.41 -9.61
CA ASN A 645 0.19 -8.64 -9.74
C ASN A 645 1.12 -8.86 -8.54
N GLN A 646 2.39 -8.48 -8.71
CA GLN A 646 3.37 -8.37 -7.63
C GLN A 646 3.91 -6.93 -7.58
N GLY A 647 3.14 -6.02 -6.97
CA GLY A 647 3.54 -4.62 -6.77
C GLY A 647 3.31 -3.68 -7.95
N THR A 648 2.34 -3.97 -8.83
CA THR A 648 1.86 -3.04 -9.87
C THR A 648 0.41 -2.64 -9.60
N PRO A 649 0.15 -1.67 -8.73
CA PRO A 649 -1.16 -1.43 -8.15
C PRO A 649 -2.15 -0.65 -9.03
N SER A 650 -1.79 -0.22 -10.24
CA SER A 650 -2.60 0.67 -11.08
C SER A 650 -3.38 -0.08 -12.15
N TYR A 651 -4.72 -0.05 -12.09
CA TYR A 651 -5.60 -0.83 -12.96
C TYR A 651 -6.71 0.02 -13.57
N ARG A 652 -7.14 -0.38 -14.78
CA ARG A 652 -8.32 0.15 -15.45
C ARG A 652 -9.09 -0.98 -16.12
N VAL A 653 -10.41 -1.02 -15.93
CA VAL A 653 -11.29 -1.90 -16.68
C VAL A 653 -12.04 -1.10 -17.73
N GLU A 654 -11.88 -1.48 -19.00
CA GLU A 654 -12.44 -0.78 -20.14
C GLU A 654 -12.87 -1.80 -21.20
N ASP A 655 -14.16 -1.77 -21.57
CA ASP A 655 -14.77 -2.63 -22.60
C ASP A 655 -14.42 -4.13 -22.48
N GLY A 656 -14.32 -4.64 -21.26
CA GLY A 656 -13.96 -6.02 -20.98
C GLY A 656 -12.46 -6.30 -20.95
N THR A 657 -11.62 -5.29 -21.07
CA THR A 657 -10.16 -5.43 -20.93
C THR A 657 -9.70 -4.91 -19.57
N VAL A 658 -8.93 -5.70 -18.86
CA VAL A 658 -8.17 -5.27 -17.68
C VAL A 658 -6.83 -4.73 -18.15
N LEU A 659 -6.63 -3.43 -18.00
CA LEU A 659 -5.38 -2.74 -18.33
C LEU A 659 -4.58 -2.50 -17.04
N VAL A 660 -3.35 -3.01 -16.99
CA VAL A 660 -2.43 -2.80 -15.86
C VAL A 660 -1.36 -1.81 -16.27
N SER A 661 -1.24 -0.68 -15.57
CA SER A 661 -0.15 0.26 -15.79
C SER A 661 1.11 -0.24 -15.09
N VAL A 662 2.20 -0.43 -15.85
CA VAL A 662 3.43 -1.04 -15.34
C VAL A 662 4.60 -0.07 -15.31
N LEU A 663 4.68 0.89 -16.22
CA LEU A 663 5.74 1.90 -16.27
C LEU A 663 5.21 3.26 -16.71
N ARG A 664 5.88 4.31 -16.30
CA ARG A 664 5.72 5.67 -16.82
C ARG A 664 7.01 6.47 -16.68
N SER A 665 7.16 7.49 -17.54
CA SER A 665 8.38 8.30 -17.61
C SER A 665 8.09 9.80 -17.53
N PRO A 666 7.56 10.32 -16.40
CA PRO A 666 7.38 11.74 -16.21
C PRO A 666 8.72 12.44 -16.09
N VAL A 667 8.82 13.66 -16.64
CA VAL A 667 10.09 14.40 -16.66
C VAL A 667 10.30 15.21 -15.40
N ALA A 668 9.24 15.80 -14.84
CA ALA A 668 9.37 16.73 -13.71
C ALA A 668 8.17 16.78 -12.80
N PRO A 669 8.39 17.06 -11.50
CA PRO A 669 7.34 17.48 -10.61
C PRO A 669 6.79 18.86 -11.00
N CYS A 670 5.46 19.03 -10.95
CA CYS A 670 4.78 20.30 -11.28
C CYS A 670 5.15 21.47 -10.36
N CYS A 671 5.64 21.17 -9.17
CA CYS A 671 6.05 22.16 -8.17
C CYS A 671 7.44 22.75 -8.40
N LEU A 672 8.24 22.19 -9.32
CA LEU A 672 9.50 22.76 -9.72
C LEU A 672 9.26 23.80 -10.84
N LEU A 673 9.01 25.04 -10.43
CA LEU A 673 8.72 26.14 -11.36
C LEU A 673 9.92 26.63 -12.17
N GLU A 674 11.15 26.23 -11.81
CA GLU A 674 12.37 26.71 -12.47
C GLU A 674 13.19 25.54 -13.04
N PRO A 675 13.52 25.58 -14.36
CA PRO A 675 14.36 24.56 -15.00
C PRO A 675 15.75 24.36 -14.33
N ALA A 676 16.28 25.41 -13.68
CA ALA A 676 17.55 25.34 -12.95
C ALA A 676 17.45 24.44 -11.69
N SER A 677 16.31 24.34 -11.07
CA SER A 677 16.06 23.43 -9.93
C SER A 677 16.15 21.98 -10.35
N TYR A 678 15.84 21.65 -11.56
CA TYR A 678 15.90 20.33 -12.18
C TYR A 678 17.29 19.72 -12.20
N VAL A 679 18.25 20.50 -12.70
CA VAL A 679 19.65 20.07 -12.78
C VAL A 679 20.27 19.99 -11.39
N ALA A 680 19.84 20.84 -10.47
CA ALA A 680 20.37 20.90 -9.12
C ALA A 680 19.93 19.72 -8.23
N HIS A 681 18.79 19.09 -8.54
CA HIS A 681 18.18 18.09 -7.67
C HIS A 681 18.15 16.66 -8.23
N ASN A 682 18.57 16.45 -9.46
CA ASN A 682 18.76 15.12 -10.06
C ASN A 682 17.47 14.27 -10.01
N TYR A 683 16.45 14.68 -10.77
CA TYR A 683 15.19 13.94 -10.89
C TYR A 683 15.14 12.95 -12.07
N TYR A 684 16.28 12.65 -12.68
CA TYR A 684 16.32 11.78 -13.86
C TYR A 684 15.80 10.38 -13.61
N GLY A 685 15.91 9.88 -12.38
CA GLY A 685 15.35 8.61 -11.96
C GLY A 685 13.82 8.52 -12.03
N MET A 686 13.10 9.65 -12.13
CA MET A 686 11.63 9.66 -12.27
C MET A 686 11.15 9.12 -13.61
N MET A 687 11.98 9.13 -14.64
CA MET A 687 11.68 8.49 -15.93
C MET A 687 11.72 6.97 -15.85
N ASP A 688 12.20 6.42 -14.75
CA ASP A 688 12.27 4.99 -14.45
C ASP A 688 13.01 4.18 -15.55
N ASN A 689 13.99 4.81 -16.19
CA ASN A 689 14.78 4.21 -17.27
C ASN A 689 15.58 3.00 -16.77
N GLY A 690 15.61 1.94 -17.58
CA GLY A 690 16.33 0.71 -17.26
C GLY A 690 15.57 -0.55 -17.65
N THR A 691 15.99 -1.69 -17.11
CA THR A 691 15.33 -2.97 -17.31
C THR A 691 14.44 -3.29 -16.13
N HIS A 692 13.18 -3.62 -16.42
CA HIS A 692 12.16 -3.96 -15.44
C HIS A 692 11.52 -5.31 -15.74
N THR A 693 11.27 -6.10 -14.71
CA THR A 693 10.54 -7.37 -14.83
C THR A 693 9.25 -7.32 -14.02
N PHE A 694 8.16 -7.77 -14.65
CA PHE A 694 6.83 -7.78 -14.09
C PHE A 694 6.28 -9.20 -14.08
N HIS A 695 5.68 -9.58 -12.96
CA HIS A 695 5.00 -10.86 -12.79
C HIS A 695 3.51 -10.62 -12.61
N HIS A 696 2.74 -11.16 -13.54
CA HIS A 696 1.28 -11.17 -13.51
C HIS A 696 0.77 -12.59 -13.67
N ALA A 697 -0.51 -12.81 -13.36
CA ALA A 697 -1.15 -14.07 -13.69
C ALA A 697 -2.63 -13.89 -14.00
N LEU A 698 -3.14 -14.68 -14.95
CA LEU A 698 -4.57 -14.84 -15.17
C LEU A 698 -5.08 -15.97 -14.29
N TYR A 699 -6.03 -15.67 -13.42
CA TYR A 699 -6.79 -16.64 -12.64
C TYR A 699 -8.27 -16.60 -13.03
N LEU A 700 -8.86 -17.78 -13.18
CA LEU A 700 -10.27 -17.97 -13.53
C LEU A 700 -10.98 -18.71 -12.39
N GLY A 701 -11.69 -17.94 -11.56
CA GLY A 701 -12.46 -18.52 -10.45
C GLY A 701 -13.89 -18.82 -10.87
N ALA A 702 -14.34 -20.08 -10.80
CA ALA A 702 -15.73 -20.42 -11.10
C ALA A 702 -16.71 -19.69 -10.15
N GLY A 703 -17.80 -19.16 -10.68
CA GLY A 703 -18.83 -18.45 -9.93
C GLY A 703 -18.45 -17.00 -9.55
N ASP A 704 -19.04 -16.51 -8.47
CA ASP A 704 -18.81 -15.17 -7.93
C ASP A 704 -17.47 -15.09 -7.18
N TRP A 705 -16.77 -13.97 -7.28
CA TRP A 705 -15.50 -13.74 -6.59
C TRP A 705 -15.59 -13.91 -5.07
N ARG A 706 -16.77 -13.70 -4.48
CA ARG A 706 -17.00 -13.86 -3.05
C ARG A 706 -16.97 -15.32 -2.61
N ASP A 707 -17.31 -16.22 -3.49
CA ASP A 707 -17.46 -17.67 -3.22
C ASP A 707 -16.29 -18.50 -3.74
N ASN A 708 -15.49 -17.95 -4.67
CA ASN A 708 -14.33 -18.66 -5.22
C ASN A 708 -13.03 -18.33 -4.46
N ALA A 709 -11.93 -18.92 -4.88
CA ALA A 709 -10.66 -18.82 -4.17
C ALA A 709 -9.79 -17.61 -4.61
N VAL A 710 -10.32 -16.63 -5.37
CA VAL A 710 -9.51 -15.57 -6.01
C VAL A 710 -8.62 -14.84 -5.02
N VAL A 711 -9.16 -14.41 -3.88
CA VAL A 711 -8.39 -13.65 -2.85
C VAL A 711 -7.28 -14.52 -2.25
N ARG A 712 -7.56 -15.80 -1.99
CA ARG A 712 -6.56 -16.76 -1.46
C ARG A 712 -5.48 -17.06 -2.50
N GLN A 713 -5.85 -17.25 -3.77
CA GLN A 713 -4.89 -17.53 -4.84
C GLN A 713 -4.01 -16.30 -5.15
N ALA A 714 -4.56 -15.10 -5.10
CA ALA A 714 -3.79 -13.86 -5.23
C ALA A 714 -2.78 -13.68 -4.08
N ALA A 715 -3.17 -14.02 -2.84
CA ALA A 715 -2.26 -14.03 -1.70
C ALA A 715 -1.11 -15.05 -1.88
N ILE A 716 -1.41 -16.29 -2.34
CA ILE A 716 -0.39 -17.31 -2.64
C ILE A 716 0.55 -16.83 -3.76
N PHE A 717 0.03 -16.22 -4.82
CA PHE A 717 0.85 -15.68 -5.92
C PHE A 717 1.82 -14.61 -5.46
N ASN A 718 1.42 -13.77 -4.49
CA ASN A 718 2.24 -12.69 -3.93
C ASN A 718 3.21 -13.16 -2.85
N CYS A 719 2.79 -14.09 -1.98
CA CYS A 719 3.61 -14.62 -0.91
C CYS A 719 3.41 -16.13 -0.83
N GLY A 720 4.29 -16.85 -1.48
CA GLY A 720 4.25 -18.31 -1.53
C GLY A 720 4.70 -18.98 -0.22
N LEU A 721 5.28 -20.16 -0.33
CA LEU A 721 5.73 -20.96 0.80
C LEU A 721 7.17 -20.59 1.20
N THR A 722 7.46 -20.66 2.48
CA THR A 722 8.85 -20.56 2.98
C THR A 722 9.54 -21.90 2.83
N VAL A 723 10.71 -21.90 2.20
CA VAL A 723 11.48 -23.10 1.85
C VAL A 723 12.66 -23.25 2.80
N VAL A 724 12.76 -24.39 3.49
CA VAL A 724 13.88 -24.69 4.40
C VAL A 724 14.49 -26.03 4.05
N PRO A 725 15.80 -26.10 3.75
CA PRO A 725 16.49 -27.37 3.49
C PRO A 725 16.47 -28.29 4.71
N GLY A 726 16.05 -29.54 4.51
CA GLY A 726 15.96 -30.56 5.54
C GLY A 726 14.56 -31.13 5.74
N ALA A 727 14.41 -32.09 6.64
CA ALA A 727 13.15 -32.76 6.97
C ALA A 727 12.59 -32.24 8.30
N LEU A 728 11.27 -32.09 8.39
CA LEU A 728 10.60 -31.66 9.63
C LEU A 728 10.92 -32.62 10.77
N SER A 729 11.47 -32.10 11.87
CA SER A 729 11.96 -32.89 13.02
C SER A 729 10.88 -33.23 14.05
N SER A 730 9.82 -32.42 14.11
CA SER A 730 8.71 -32.58 15.05
C SER A 730 7.43 -31.97 14.51
N SER A 731 6.28 -32.36 15.05
CA SER A 731 5.00 -31.75 14.73
C SER A 731 4.98 -30.29 15.22
N LEU A 732 4.45 -29.40 14.35
CA LEU A 732 4.23 -28.01 14.72
C LEU A 732 3.04 -27.86 15.68
N PRO A 733 2.98 -26.77 16.47
CA PRO A 733 1.79 -26.43 17.25
C PRO A 733 0.54 -26.36 16.36
N GLU A 734 -0.57 -26.94 16.82
CA GLU A 734 -1.80 -26.97 16.04
C GLU A 734 -2.54 -25.64 16.11
N TRP A 735 -2.49 -24.91 15.02
CA TRP A 735 -3.32 -23.75 14.75
C TRP A 735 -4.16 -24.01 13.50
N LYS A 736 -5.44 -23.70 13.54
CA LYS A 736 -6.31 -23.90 12.38
C LYS A 736 -7.42 -22.87 12.34
N LEU A 737 -7.62 -22.29 11.16
CA LEU A 737 -8.73 -21.38 10.86
C LEU A 737 -9.72 -22.10 9.93
N GLN A 738 -10.97 -22.18 10.35
CA GLN A 738 -12.08 -22.66 9.51
C GLN A 738 -13.00 -21.47 9.25
N ALA A 739 -12.95 -20.97 8.02
CA ALA A 739 -13.70 -19.79 7.58
C ALA A 739 -14.01 -19.91 6.08
N ALA A 740 -15.18 -19.44 5.66
CA ALA A 740 -15.54 -19.35 4.25
C ALA A 740 -14.99 -18.06 3.62
N HIS A 741 -15.22 -16.92 4.28
CA HIS A 741 -14.99 -15.57 3.75
C HIS A 741 -14.01 -14.75 4.61
N THR A 742 -13.44 -15.34 5.65
CA THR A 742 -12.49 -14.67 6.54
C THR A 742 -11.06 -15.14 6.30
N LEU A 743 -10.13 -14.21 6.26
CA LEU A 743 -8.69 -14.45 6.15
C LEU A 743 -8.00 -14.09 7.46
N LEU A 744 -6.87 -14.76 7.71
CA LEU A 744 -5.90 -14.35 8.70
C LEU A 744 -5.09 -13.18 8.15
N SER A 745 -5.08 -12.04 8.86
CA SER A 745 -4.20 -10.92 8.56
C SER A 745 -2.83 -11.09 9.21
N THR A 746 -2.80 -11.40 10.52
CA THR A 746 -1.55 -11.67 11.25
C THR A 746 -1.78 -12.50 12.51
N ILE A 747 -0.70 -13.13 12.98
CA ILE A 747 -0.54 -13.66 14.35
C ILE A 747 0.73 -13.03 14.91
N LYS A 748 0.63 -12.36 16.07
CA LYS A 748 1.74 -11.63 16.66
C LYS A 748 1.70 -11.64 18.20
N PRO A 749 2.80 -11.35 18.89
CA PRO A 749 2.75 -11.00 20.30
C PRO A 749 1.91 -9.74 20.54
N ALA A 750 1.19 -9.67 21.65
CA ALA A 750 0.47 -8.46 22.04
C ALA A 750 1.45 -7.29 22.30
N GLU A 751 1.02 -6.04 22.03
CA GLU A 751 1.87 -4.84 22.18
C GLU A 751 2.34 -4.61 23.62
N ASP A 752 1.58 -5.07 24.60
CA ASP A 752 1.95 -5.05 26.04
C ASP A 752 2.77 -6.26 26.49
N GLY A 753 3.14 -7.16 25.58
CA GLY A 753 3.90 -8.39 25.84
C GLY A 753 3.11 -9.50 26.55
N ARG A 754 1.77 -9.40 26.65
CA ARG A 754 0.94 -10.35 27.38
C ARG A 754 -0.01 -11.11 26.45
N GLY A 755 0.41 -12.29 26.01
CA GLY A 755 -0.37 -13.15 25.13
C GLY A 755 -0.13 -12.89 23.64
N ILE A 756 -1.01 -13.44 22.83
CA ILE A 756 -0.94 -13.45 21.38
C ILE A 756 -2.16 -12.72 20.81
N VAL A 757 -1.94 -11.94 19.77
CA VAL A 757 -2.98 -11.30 18.96
C VAL A 757 -3.14 -12.05 17.64
N VAL A 758 -4.38 -12.37 17.30
CA VAL A 758 -4.80 -12.88 15.98
C VAL A 758 -5.72 -11.85 15.34
N ARG A 759 -5.39 -11.38 14.16
CA ARG A 759 -6.26 -10.45 13.40
C ARG A 759 -6.89 -11.15 12.22
N LEU A 760 -8.21 -11.06 12.14
CA LEU A 760 -9.05 -11.68 11.13
C LEU A 760 -9.79 -10.62 10.32
N VAL A 761 -9.99 -10.88 9.02
CA VAL A 761 -10.65 -9.95 8.09
C VAL A 761 -11.70 -10.69 7.27
N GLU A 762 -12.94 -10.28 7.37
CA GLU A 762 -14.02 -10.75 6.48
C GLU A 762 -13.98 -9.88 5.21
N HIS A 763 -13.80 -10.50 4.04
CA HIS A 763 -13.51 -9.80 2.79
C HIS A 763 -14.63 -9.86 1.72
N ALA A 764 -15.71 -10.59 1.98
CA ALA A 764 -16.79 -10.82 1.01
C ALA A 764 -18.10 -10.06 1.31
N GLY A 765 -18.15 -9.33 2.45
CA GLY A 765 -19.35 -8.66 2.92
C GLY A 765 -20.41 -9.62 3.45
N ARG A 766 -20.00 -10.81 3.92
CA ARG A 766 -20.89 -11.88 4.41
C ARG A 766 -20.55 -12.27 5.84
N PRO A 767 -21.43 -11.97 6.82
CA PRO A 767 -21.15 -12.33 8.19
C PRO A 767 -21.09 -13.85 8.38
N GLU A 768 -20.15 -14.31 9.20
CA GLU A 768 -19.96 -15.71 9.54
C GLU A 768 -19.48 -15.90 10.99
N ILE A 769 -19.51 -17.15 11.48
CA ILE A 769 -18.84 -17.54 12.72
C ILE A 769 -17.61 -18.35 12.36
N VAL A 770 -16.44 -17.80 12.61
CA VAL A 770 -15.16 -18.44 12.37
C VAL A 770 -14.81 -19.38 13.52
N ARG A 771 -14.26 -20.56 13.21
CA ARG A 771 -13.68 -21.47 14.17
C ARG A 771 -12.16 -21.34 14.16
N LEU A 772 -11.60 -20.87 15.25
CA LEU A 772 -10.16 -20.71 15.43
C LEU A 772 -9.66 -21.71 16.47
N ARG A 773 -8.96 -22.77 16.00
CA ARG A 773 -8.26 -23.69 16.88
C ARG A 773 -6.93 -23.10 17.30
N VAL A 774 -6.66 -23.17 18.60
CA VAL A 774 -5.42 -22.70 19.23
C VAL A 774 -4.88 -23.78 20.17
N PRO A 775 -3.57 -23.80 20.46
CA PRO A 775 -3.01 -24.74 21.42
C PRO A 775 -3.74 -24.74 22.77
N ALA A 776 -3.93 -25.92 23.36
CA ALA A 776 -4.68 -26.11 24.61
C ALA A 776 -4.10 -25.37 25.84
N THR A 777 -2.84 -24.94 25.75
CA THR A 777 -2.18 -24.10 26.77
C THR A 777 -2.72 -22.68 26.82
N LEU A 778 -3.37 -22.19 25.75
CA LEU A 778 -3.99 -20.87 25.67
C LEU A 778 -5.45 -20.96 26.10
N THR A 779 -5.76 -20.48 27.32
CA THR A 779 -7.02 -20.77 27.99
C THR A 779 -8.03 -19.62 27.97
N SER A 780 -7.59 -18.38 27.81
CA SER A 780 -8.47 -17.21 27.75
C SER A 780 -8.41 -16.54 26.37
N ALA A 781 -9.55 -16.07 25.88
CA ALA A 781 -9.63 -15.32 24.63
C ALA A 781 -10.73 -14.26 24.69
N VAL A 782 -10.42 -13.07 24.20
CA VAL A 782 -11.35 -11.94 24.10
C VAL A 782 -11.23 -11.30 22.71
N THR A 783 -12.31 -10.71 22.22
CA THR A 783 -12.19 -9.72 21.14
C THR A 783 -11.54 -8.45 21.69
N ALA A 784 -10.86 -7.71 20.85
CA ALA A 784 -10.23 -6.43 21.19
C ALA A 784 -10.42 -5.43 20.05
N ASN A 785 -10.24 -4.14 20.33
CA ASN A 785 -10.06 -3.14 19.28
C ASN A 785 -8.67 -3.25 18.64
N LEU A 786 -8.34 -2.42 17.64
CA LEU A 786 -7.03 -2.45 16.99
C LEU A 786 -5.87 -2.06 17.94
N LEU A 787 -6.14 -1.26 18.97
CA LEU A 787 -5.15 -0.92 20.01
C LEU A 787 -4.98 -2.04 21.05
N GLU A 788 -5.65 -3.19 20.85
CA GLU A 788 -5.61 -4.38 21.69
C GLU A 788 -6.30 -4.22 23.05
N ASP A 789 -7.09 -3.15 23.24
CA ASP A 789 -7.93 -3.02 24.44
C ASP A 789 -9.02 -4.10 24.42
N PRO A 790 -9.16 -4.91 25.50
CA PRO A 790 -10.11 -6.03 25.51
C PRO A 790 -11.57 -5.57 25.51
N LEU A 791 -12.43 -6.29 24.75
CA LEU A 791 -13.85 -5.98 24.60
C LEU A 791 -14.74 -7.08 25.16
N VAL A 792 -14.89 -8.20 24.46
CA VAL A 792 -15.85 -9.26 24.80
C VAL A 792 -15.18 -10.62 24.87
N PRO A 793 -15.40 -11.40 25.95
CA PRO A 793 -14.92 -12.78 26.01
C PRO A 793 -15.50 -13.66 24.90
N LEU A 794 -14.65 -14.49 24.30
CA LEU A 794 -15.07 -15.45 23.29
C LEU A 794 -15.51 -16.78 23.92
N THR A 795 -16.50 -17.41 23.30
CA THR A 795 -16.94 -18.76 23.67
C THR A 795 -16.12 -19.83 22.96
N ARG A 796 -16.04 -21.02 23.56
CA ARG A 796 -15.42 -22.20 22.98
C ARG A 796 -16.46 -23.26 22.63
N ASP A 797 -16.17 -24.00 21.56
CA ASP A 797 -16.87 -25.24 21.20
C ASP A 797 -15.78 -26.32 21.04
N GLY A 798 -15.59 -27.13 22.08
CA GLY A 798 -14.44 -28.02 22.19
C GLY A 798 -13.13 -27.20 22.25
N ASP A 799 -12.21 -27.51 21.34
CA ASP A 799 -10.89 -26.85 21.23
C ASP A 799 -10.93 -25.56 20.40
N ASP A 800 -12.05 -25.26 19.76
CA ASP A 800 -12.17 -24.12 18.86
C ASP A 800 -12.75 -22.89 19.57
N LEU A 801 -12.14 -21.73 19.35
CA LEU A 801 -12.73 -20.44 19.67
C LEU A 801 -13.77 -20.07 18.60
N LEU A 802 -14.94 -19.62 19.00
CA LEU A 802 -15.98 -19.12 18.10
C LEU A 802 -15.86 -17.59 17.97
N VAL A 803 -15.43 -17.13 16.82
CA VAL A 803 -15.22 -15.70 16.55
C VAL A 803 -16.32 -15.18 15.62
N PRO A 804 -17.23 -14.33 16.10
CA PRO A 804 -18.23 -13.70 15.24
C PRO A 804 -17.58 -12.67 14.32
N MET A 805 -17.77 -12.82 13.02
CA MET A 805 -17.34 -11.89 11.99
C MET A 805 -18.56 -11.19 11.39
N GLY A 806 -18.64 -9.87 11.51
CA GLY A 806 -19.58 -9.07 10.75
C GLY A 806 -19.14 -8.89 9.31
N ALA A 807 -20.04 -8.44 8.42
CA ALA A 807 -19.70 -8.11 7.04
C ALA A 807 -18.60 -7.04 7.00
N TRP A 808 -17.54 -7.28 6.22
CA TRP A 808 -16.39 -6.40 6.05
C TRP A 808 -15.60 -6.08 7.34
N LYS A 809 -15.81 -6.87 8.41
CA LYS A 809 -15.18 -6.61 9.71
C LYS A 809 -13.74 -7.07 9.78
N ILE A 810 -12.94 -6.20 10.40
CA ILE A 810 -11.62 -6.52 10.97
C ILE A 810 -11.88 -6.86 12.44
N VAL A 811 -11.49 -8.05 12.87
CA VAL A 811 -11.64 -8.49 14.27
C VAL A 811 -10.28 -8.85 14.82
N THR A 812 -9.91 -8.20 15.92
CA THR A 812 -8.72 -8.54 16.71
C THR A 812 -9.13 -9.49 17.84
N VAL A 813 -8.47 -10.64 17.94
CA VAL A 813 -8.62 -11.60 19.03
C VAL A 813 -7.35 -11.61 19.86
N ARG A 814 -7.48 -11.36 21.15
CA ARG A 814 -6.38 -11.45 22.11
C ARG A 814 -6.51 -12.74 22.91
N ILE A 815 -5.44 -13.54 22.97
CA ILE A 815 -5.39 -14.88 23.54
C ILE A 815 -4.24 -14.94 24.57
N ALA A 816 -4.50 -15.49 25.75
CA ALA A 816 -3.52 -15.64 26.84
C ALA A 816 -3.62 -17.01 27.55
#